data_d4f213f18718fe8fb4ab242e942b698b
#
_entry.id   d4f213f18718fe8fb4ab242e942b698b
#
_cell.length_a   1.000
_cell.length_b   1.000
_cell.length_c   1.000
_cell.angle_alpha   90.00
_cell.angle_beta   90.00
_cell.angle_gamma   90.00
#
_symmetry.space_group_name_H-M   'P 1'
#
loop_
_entity.id
_entity.type
_entity.pdbx_description
1 polymer ?
#
loop_
_entity_poly.entity_id
_entity_poly.type
_entity_poly.pdbx_seq_one_letter_code
_entity_poly.pdbx_strand_id
1 'polypeptide(L)'
;MASRIVSPIVLLCLAVVRPAGGAPNGERLRVAAVRAESAITIDGLLDERDWQRAGLIPDLTQHAPHPGEPTPYKTEIRLLVDDQNIYIGATCHDPAPDRISQHSMQRDIDDPFGDDFLTFVFDTFRDNHSAYMFEVHATGSVSDGLVPGPGILSLDWDGIWDARTHIDDGGWTAEIRIPTRTLHFKVGLAEWGFNVLRYITRDRVILHWSGVTIDSDVLDLSSAGRLSGIGGLDQGHGLTVSPYALGRFERVPADGTENVVGRGGLDLSYSLTPQLTGVATAYTDFAETEVDTRQINLTRFDLYFPEKRPFFLDGSSLFNFGLGLGLDQDFVPFYSRRIGLLNGQTVPIDWGAKVLGHVGKFGIGALDIETGTSNGVPRSNLSAGRVTYDVSDGFRVGAIGTHGDPEGLRANSLAGLDANWHSSTIHGDKKLSIGGWAARSSGDLPSGKRDGWGFKVDLPNDFWEAYARCMEFGDALDPALGFLPRPGTRWYDVWNAFKPRPSRDGRFAWIRQAFFETGYKQVDDLMGRTESSRLFTAPFNIETEAGQHFEANWVPTFERLTAPFEVAPGVTIPPGRYHFTRYRAEVESAQAHLWRVGATVWLGDFYDGRLTQTDAFVNWDVLKGHLHQRLELQNDYGRMPEGNFAVRLYQLQNVFAFSPRLLLFGYLQYDNDSREMGMNARLRWTFRPGNDLFFVWNRSWVHPLDEGPFTLAHESDQVAVKIRFAWTG
;
A
#
# COMPACT_ATOMS: atom_id res chain seq x y z
N MET A 1 2.73 -50.08 -7.21
CA MET A 1 2.44 -49.92 -5.75
C MET A 1 2.84 -48.49 -5.42
N ALA A 2 1.90 -47.55 -5.49
CA ALA A 2 2.12 -46.15 -5.18
C ALA A 2 1.48 -45.88 -3.80
N SER A 3 2.32 -45.70 -2.82
CA SER A 3 1.96 -45.36 -1.44
C SER A 3 1.37 -43.94 -1.40
N ARG A 4 0.13 -43.86 -0.99
CA ARG A 4 -0.55 -42.60 -0.62
C ARG A 4 0.09 -42.11 0.69
N ILE A 5 0.93 -41.10 0.60
CA ILE A 5 1.27 -40.28 1.77
C ILE A 5 0.24 -39.14 1.80
N VAL A 6 -0.83 -39.38 2.54
CA VAL A 6 -1.75 -38.31 2.96
C VAL A 6 -1.02 -37.59 4.10
N SER A 7 -0.62 -36.36 3.84
CA SER A 7 0.03 -35.51 4.84
C SER A 7 -0.88 -35.24 6.03
N PRO A 8 -0.40 -35.49 7.28
CA PRO A 8 -1.18 -35.23 8.50
C PRO A 8 -1.10 -33.77 9.00
N ILE A 9 -0.97 -32.80 8.11
CA ILE A 9 -0.79 -31.37 8.49
C ILE A 9 -2.10 -30.63 8.75
N VAL A 10 -3.26 -31.18 8.38
CA VAL A 10 -4.57 -30.51 8.56
C VAL A 10 -5.17 -30.67 9.97
N LEU A 11 -4.57 -31.44 10.86
CA LEU A 11 -5.22 -31.83 12.13
C LEU A 11 -4.73 -31.09 13.39
N LEU A 12 -3.89 -30.04 13.28
CA LEU A 12 -3.34 -29.37 14.48
C LEU A 12 -4.00 -28.05 14.87
N CYS A 13 -4.99 -27.55 14.13
CA CYS A 13 -5.63 -26.24 14.43
C CYS A 13 -7.06 -26.33 14.99
N LEU A 14 -7.59 -27.50 15.34
CA LEU A 14 -8.95 -27.65 15.89
C LEU A 14 -9.00 -28.01 17.37
N ALA A 15 -8.02 -27.60 18.15
CA ALA A 15 -8.08 -27.73 19.61
C ALA A 15 -8.78 -26.53 20.25
N VAL A 16 -10.10 -26.67 20.39
CA VAL A 16 -10.91 -26.03 21.45
C VAL A 16 -10.89 -24.51 21.51
N VAL A 17 -11.62 -23.88 20.61
CA VAL A 17 -12.18 -22.56 20.90
C VAL A 17 -13.37 -22.74 21.86
N ARG A 18 -13.13 -22.72 23.16
CA ARG A 18 -14.18 -22.36 24.12
C ARG A 18 -14.33 -20.84 24.06
N PRO A 19 -15.55 -20.29 23.92
CA PRO A 19 -15.73 -18.86 24.08
C PRO A 19 -15.31 -18.50 25.51
N ALA A 20 -14.19 -17.85 25.67
CA ALA A 20 -13.83 -17.21 26.93
C ALA A 20 -14.85 -16.11 27.19
N GLY A 21 -15.50 -16.14 28.35
CA GLY A 21 -16.40 -15.10 28.79
C GLY A 21 -15.74 -13.74 28.64
N GLY A 22 -16.52 -12.76 28.19
CA GLY A 22 -16.06 -11.43 27.81
C GLY A 22 -15.02 -10.86 28.76
N ALA A 23 -14.00 -10.24 28.17
CA ALA A 23 -13.04 -9.45 28.92
C ALA A 23 -13.79 -8.43 29.80
N PRO A 24 -13.27 -8.08 30.99
CA PRO A 24 -13.90 -7.06 31.80
C PRO A 24 -14.02 -5.81 30.96
N ASN A 25 -15.22 -5.20 30.90
CA ASN A 25 -15.50 -3.91 30.29
C ASN A 25 -14.59 -2.86 30.94
N GLY A 26 -13.36 -2.75 30.52
CA GLY A 26 -12.52 -1.58 30.76
C GLY A 26 -13.23 -0.40 30.09
N GLU A 27 -13.55 0.64 30.88
CA GLU A 27 -14.16 1.85 30.37
C GLU A 27 -13.28 2.42 29.27
N ARG A 28 -13.78 2.50 28.02
CA ARG A 28 -13.00 3.03 26.88
C ARG A 28 -12.61 4.47 27.19
N LEU A 29 -11.37 4.83 26.88
CA LEU A 29 -10.90 6.20 27.03
C LEU A 29 -11.79 7.16 26.24
N ARG A 30 -12.05 8.33 26.80
CA ARG A 30 -12.95 9.33 26.21
C ARG A 30 -12.31 10.70 26.22
N VAL A 31 -12.52 11.45 25.15
CA VAL A 31 -12.19 12.87 25.03
C VAL A 31 -13.36 13.58 24.38
N ALA A 32 -13.61 14.83 24.80
CA ALA A 32 -14.65 15.65 24.20
C ALA A 32 -14.00 16.82 23.46
N ALA A 33 -14.30 16.97 22.17
CA ALA A 33 -13.96 18.20 21.45
C ALA A 33 -14.80 19.36 22.00
N VAL A 34 -14.18 20.54 22.10
CA VAL A 34 -14.83 21.77 22.57
C VAL A 34 -15.07 22.70 21.37
N ARG A 35 -16.17 23.42 21.38
CA ARG A 35 -16.49 24.37 20.31
C ARG A 35 -15.57 25.58 20.36
N ALA A 36 -14.91 25.87 19.23
CA ALA A 36 -14.10 27.08 19.05
C ALA A 36 -15.03 28.31 19.03
N GLU A 37 -14.62 29.38 19.71
CA GLU A 37 -15.34 30.67 19.75
C GLU A 37 -14.71 31.71 18.81
N SER A 38 -13.45 31.49 18.43
CA SER A 38 -12.69 32.33 17.50
C SER A 38 -12.16 31.53 16.30
N ALA A 39 -11.74 32.22 15.27
CA ALA A 39 -11.08 31.59 14.14
C ALA A 39 -9.70 31.06 14.59
N ILE A 40 -9.40 29.81 14.21
CA ILE A 40 -8.10 29.17 14.42
C ILE A 40 -7.26 29.37 13.16
N THR A 41 -6.06 29.90 13.34
CA THR A 41 -5.07 30.07 12.25
C THR A 41 -4.14 28.88 12.24
N ILE A 42 -3.99 28.22 11.11
CA ILE A 42 -3.12 27.05 11.01
C ILE A 42 -1.71 27.51 10.67
N ASP A 43 -0.89 27.81 11.67
CA ASP A 43 0.50 28.27 11.54
C ASP A 43 1.53 27.39 12.29
N GLY A 44 1.03 26.45 13.11
CA GLY A 44 1.83 25.48 13.87
C GLY A 44 2.04 25.92 15.32
N LEU A 45 1.47 27.06 15.76
CA LEU A 45 1.57 27.60 17.11
C LEU A 45 0.22 27.49 17.81
N LEU A 46 0.21 26.94 19.03
CA LEU A 46 -1.03 26.79 19.82
C LEU A 46 -1.25 28.03 20.74
N ASP A 47 -1.25 29.23 20.15
CA ASP A 47 -1.28 30.49 20.90
C ASP A 47 -2.68 31.12 20.98
N GLU A 48 -3.68 30.66 20.19
CA GLU A 48 -5.05 31.12 20.33
C GLU A 48 -5.64 30.68 21.68
N ARG A 49 -6.45 31.57 22.26
CA ARG A 49 -7.10 31.33 23.56
C ARG A 49 -7.96 30.09 23.62
N ASP A 50 -8.51 29.68 22.48
CA ASP A 50 -9.37 28.52 22.40
C ASP A 50 -8.64 27.22 22.70
N TRP A 51 -7.33 27.11 22.38
CA TRP A 51 -6.51 25.97 22.74
C TRP A 51 -6.40 25.72 24.26
N GLN A 52 -6.53 26.76 25.08
CA GLN A 52 -6.45 26.63 26.55
C GLN A 52 -7.68 25.91 27.13
N ARG A 53 -8.83 25.96 26.46
CA ARG A 53 -10.08 25.30 26.87
C ARG A 53 -10.45 24.08 26.03
N ALA A 54 -9.63 23.72 25.06
CA ALA A 54 -9.83 22.58 24.18
C ALA A 54 -9.97 21.28 24.99
N GLY A 55 -10.65 20.31 24.40
CA GLY A 55 -10.64 18.94 24.91
C GLY A 55 -9.23 18.40 24.96
N LEU A 56 -8.79 17.86 26.08
CA LEU A 56 -7.41 17.50 26.33
C LEU A 56 -7.21 16.00 26.54
N ILE A 57 -6.30 15.41 25.76
CA ILE A 57 -5.62 14.17 26.09
C ILE A 57 -4.27 14.59 26.66
N PRO A 58 -4.02 14.37 27.98
CA PRO A 58 -2.86 14.97 28.65
C PRO A 58 -1.55 14.25 28.37
N ASP A 59 -1.61 12.99 27.95
CA ASP A 59 -0.45 12.18 27.58
C ASP A 59 -0.86 10.93 26.81
N LEU A 60 0.11 10.30 26.10
CA LEU A 60 0.01 9.02 25.47
C LEU A 60 0.81 7.97 26.25
N THR A 61 0.48 6.71 26.07
CA THR A 61 1.12 5.58 26.76
C THR A 61 1.99 4.82 25.80
N GLN A 62 3.16 4.38 26.25
CA GLN A 62 4.04 3.56 25.43
C GLN A 62 3.37 2.25 25.02
N HIS A 63 3.28 2.04 23.70
CA HIS A 63 2.81 0.81 23.08
C HIS A 63 3.96 -0.13 22.77
N ALA A 64 5.04 0.39 22.17
CA ALA A 64 6.22 -0.37 21.83
C ALA A 64 7.50 0.45 22.13
N PRO A 65 8.59 -0.21 22.48
CA PRO A 65 8.81 -1.66 22.62
C PRO A 65 8.30 -2.26 23.94
N HIS A 66 7.87 -1.45 24.90
CA HIS A 66 7.54 -1.87 26.27
C HIS A 66 6.17 -1.33 26.69
N PRO A 67 5.10 -2.07 26.39
CA PRO A 67 3.74 -1.62 26.64
C PRO A 67 3.50 -1.18 28.09
N GLY A 68 2.94 0.04 28.25
CA GLY A 68 2.58 0.59 29.56
C GLY A 68 3.73 1.21 30.36
N GLU A 69 4.98 1.14 29.89
CA GLU A 69 6.10 1.79 30.59
C GLU A 69 6.11 3.30 30.41
N PRO A 70 6.62 4.06 31.42
CA PRO A 70 6.81 5.50 31.30
C PRO A 70 7.81 5.86 30.21
N THR A 71 7.61 7.03 29.58
CA THR A 71 8.47 7.57 28.54
C THR A 71 8.75 9.05 28.82
N PRO A 72 9.91 9.58 28.40
CA PRO A 72 10.21 11.01 28.51
C PRO A 72 9.46 11.86 27.45
N TYR A 73 8.76 11.22 26.51
CA TYR A 73 8.12 11.84 25.33
C TYR A 73 6.68 12.21 25.62
N LYS A 74 6.42 13.08 26.63
CA LYS A 74 5.07 13.55 26.92
C LYS A 74 4.40 14.14 25.68
N THR A 75 3.13 13.79 25.46
CA THR A 75 2.38 14.22 24.28
C THR A 75 0.99 14.69 24.68
N GLU A 76 0.70 15.95 24.46
CA GLU A 76 -0.59 16.55 24.73
C GLU A 76 -1.36 16.76 23.43
N ILE A 77 -2.60 16.28 23.36
CA ILE A 77 -3.48 16.46 22.20
C ILE A 77 -4.70 17.27 22.61
N ARG A 78 -4.97 18.34 21.88
CA ARG A 78 -6.10 19.26 22.08
C ARG A 78 -7.06 19.18 20.92
N LEU A 79 -8.35 19.18 21.21
CA LEU A 79 -9.42 18.99 20.24
C LEU A 79 -10.45 20.11 20.32
N LEU A 80 -10.63 20.80 19.19
CA LEU A 80 -11.65 21.81 18.97
C LEU A 80 -12.50 21.47 17.76
N VAL A 81 -13.71 22.00 17.70
CA VAL A 81 -14.60 21.89 16.53
C VAL A 81 -15.32 23.22 16.29
N ASP A 82 -15.65 23.48 15.04
CA ASP A 82 -16.69 24.45 14.67
C ASP A 82 -17.78 23.75 13.83
N ASP A 83 -18.61 24.47 13.10
CA ASP A 83 -19.67 23.86 12.28
C ASP A 83 -19.12 23.07 11.11
N GLN A 84 -17.92 23.42 10.62
CA GLN A 84 -17.36 22.95 9.34
C GLN A 84 -15.99 22.30 9.48
N ASN A 85 -15.36 22.34 10.66
CA ASN A 85 -14.00 21.85 10.83
C ASN A 85 -13.80 21.12 12.16
N ILE A 86 -12.88 20.17 12.14
CA ILE A 86 -12.24 19.60 13.30
C ILE A 86 -10.84 20.17 13.37
N TYR A 87 -10.43 20.66 14.54
CA TYR A 87 -9.09 21.16 14.79
C TYR A 87 -8.39 20.29 15.82
N ILE A 88 -7.13 19.97 15.54
CA ILE A 88 -6.27 19.22 16.45
C ILE A 88 -5.01 20.04 16.68
N GLY A 89 -4.74 20.33 17.97
CA GLY A 89 -3.48 20.90 18.42
C GLY A 89 -2.68 19.82 19.14
N ALA A 90 -1.43 19.63 18.76
CA ALA A 90 -0.55 18.67 19.41
C ALA A 90 0.70 19.36 19.95
N THR A 91 1.12 18.99 21.17
CA THR A 91 2.39 19.39 21.76
C THR A 91 3.18 18.13 22.07
N CYS A 92 4.27 17.95 21.36
CA CYS A 92 5.14 16.78 21.40
C CYS A 92 6.43 17.14 22.12
N HIS A 93 6.48 16.97 23.45
CA HIS A 93 7.71 17.22 24.21
C HIS A 93 8.79 16.25 23.82
N ASP A 94 10.03 16.78 23.74
CA ASP A 94 11.21 16.01 23.42
C ASP A 94 12.40 16.51 24.27
N PRO A 95 13.10 15.62 24.98
CA PRO A 95 14.25 16.01 25.80
C PRO A 95 15.48 16.41 24.98
N ALA A 96 15.50 16.16 23.67
CA ALA A 96 16.57 16.52 22.75
C ALA A 96 16.01 16.99 21.39
N PRO A 97 15.39 18.19 21.32
CA PRO A 97 14.70 18.68 20.12
C PRO A 97 15.60 18.82 18.89
N ASP A 98 16.88 19.05 19.09
CA ASP A 98 17.91 19.08 18.04
C ASP A 98 18.09 17.73 17.33
N ARG A 99 17.59 16.63 17.91
CA ARG A 99 17.67 15.27 17.42
C ARG A 99 16.34 14.73 16.87
N ILE A 100 15.32 15.57 16.74
CA ILE A 100 14.06 15.20 16.08
C ILE A 100 14.37 14.84 14.62
N SER A 101 13.90 13.66 14.20
CA SER A 101 14.16 13.14 12.85
C SER A 101 13.33 13.91 11.82
N GLN A 102 14.04 14.39 10.77
CA GLN A 102 13.48 15.21 9.69
C GLN A 102 14.11 14.79 8.36
N HIS A 103 13.62 13.72 7.73
CA HIS A 103 14.22 13.14 6.53
C HIS A 103 13.48 13.53 5.26
N SER A 104 12.16 13.73 5.32
CA SER A 104 11.36 14.02 4.13
C SER A 104 10.25 15.04 4.38
N MET A 105 10.03 15.93 3.39
CA MET A 105 8.86 16.80 3.32
C MET A 105 7.86 16.33 2.26
N GLN A 106 8.02 15.12 1.74
CA GLN A 106 7.13 14.54 0.76
C GLN A 106 5.76 14.22 1.40
N ARG A 107 4.67 14.46 0.66
CA ARG A 107 3.35 13.98 1.01
C ARG A 107 3.24 12.48 0.73
N ASP A 108 2.50 11.73 1.56
CA ASP A 108 2.22 10.31 1.41
C ASP A 108 3.50 9.47 1.27
N ILE A 109 4.35 9.57 2.31
CA ILE A 109 5.62 8.85 2.37
C ILE A 109 5.33 7.35 2.52
N ASP A 110 5.90 6.52 1.62
CA ASP A 110 5.73 5.06 1.65
C ASP A 110 6.31 4.42 2.93
N ASP A 111 7.39 4.97 3.47
CA ASP A 111 8.05 4.52 4.70
C ASP A 111 8.16 5.69 5.69
N PRO A 112 7.14 5.90 6.55
CA PRO A 112 7.11 7.03 7.48
C PRO A 112 8.08 6.88 8.65
N PHE A 113 8.59 5.68 8.93
CA PHE A 113 9.39 5.38 10.12
C PHE A 113 10.79 6.01 10.15
N GLY A 114 11.18 6.72 9.09
CA GLY A 114 12.37 7.59 9.06
C GLY A 114 12.20 8.89 9.84
N ASP A 115 10.98 9.39 9.99
CA ASP A 115 10.64 10.67 10.61
C ASP A 115 9.86 10.53 11.92
N ASP A 116 9.92 11.57 12.78
CA ASP A 116 9.01 11.69 13.91
C ASP A 116 7.63 12.15 13.42
N PHE A 117 6.56 11.43 13.80
CA PHE A 117 5.20 11.75 13.34
C PHE A 117 4.10 11.48 14.37
N LEU A 118 2.92 12.03 14.09
CA LEU A 118 1.65 11.78 14.77
C LEU A 118 0.64 11.22 13.76
N THR A 119 -0.07 10.16 14.14
CA THR A 119 -1.17 9.60 13.37
C THR A 119 -2.47 9.73 14.15
N PHE A 120 -3.53 10.18 13.49
CA PHE A 120 -4.89 10.33 14.02
C PHE A 120 -5.84 9.45 13.22
N VAL A 121 -6.64 8.64 13.90
CA VAL A 121 -7.59 7.72 13.27
C VAL A 121 -9.01 8.03 13.73
N PHE A 122 -9.93 8.20 12.77
CA PHE A 122 -11.33 8.54 13.00
C PHE A 122 -12.27 7.48 12.42
N ASP A 123 -12.91 6.68 13.25
CA ASP A 123 -14.05 5.83 12.89
C ASP A 123 -15.34 6.68 12.98
N THR A 124 -15.65 7.35 11.88
CA THR A 124 -16.77 8.30 11.76
C THR A 124 -18.13 7.60 11.63
N PHE A 125 -18.15 6.32 11.35
CA PHE A 125 -19.35 5.48 11.27
C PHE A 125 -19.61 4.68 12.53
N ARG A 126 -18.59 4.55 13.40
CA ARG A 126 -18.61 3.74 14.61
C ARG A 126 -18.95 2.28 14.29
N ASP A 127 -18.38 1.78 13.20
CA ASP A 127 -18.57 0.42 12.72
C ASP A 127 -17.43 -0.53 13.15
N ASN A 128 -16.35 -0.01 13.71
CA ASN A 128 -15.10 -0.70 14.06
C ASN A 128 -14.43 -1.39 12.86
N HIS A 129 -14.77 -0.98 11.65
CA HIS A 129 -14.26 -1.55 10.41
C HIS A 129 -13.57 -0.53 9.52
N SER A 130 -14.16 0.66 9.38
CA SER A 130 -13.67 1.68 8.47
C SER A 130 -13.31 2.95 9.21
N ALA A 131 -12.20 3.58 8.81
CA ALA A 131 -11.75 4.84 9.39
C ALA A 131 -11.00 5.70 8.38
N TYR A 132 -10.86 6.98 8.72
CA TYR A 132 -9.92 7.90 8.11
C TYR A 132 -8.66 7.97 8.95
N MET A 133 -7.51 7.99 8.29
CA MET A 133 -6.21 8.21 8.89
C MET A 133 -5.65 9.55 8.40
N PHE A 134 -5.11 10.34 9.33
CA PHE A 134 -4.37 11.57 9.06
C PHE A 134 -3.05 11.51 9.82
N GLU A 135 -1.96 11.78 9.13
CA GLU A 135 -0.62 11.74 9.69
C GLU A 135 0.12 13.04 9.42
N VAL A 136 0.83 13.53 10.42
CA VAL A 136 1.60 14.77 10.36
C VAL A 136 3.00 14.51 10.90
N HIS A 137 4.01 14.79 10.08
CA HIS A 137 5.42 14.67 10.43
C HIS A 137 5.97 15.96 11.03
N ALA A 138 7.02 15.87 11.84
CA ALA A 138 7.70 17.03 12.40
C ALA A 138 8.22 18.00 11.32
N THR A 139 8.49 17.51 10.09
CA THR A 139 8.88 18.31 8.92
C THR A 139 7.74 19.17 8.35
N GLY A 140 6.49 18.95 8.80
CA GLY A 140 5.28 19.55 8.22
C GLY A 140 4.75 18.84 6.99
N SER A 141 5.33 17.72 6.58
CA SER A 141 4.72 16.83 5.60
C SER A 141 3.51 16.12 6.19
N VAL A 142 2.63 15.68 5.33
CA VAL A 142 1.35 15.06 5.70
C VAL A 142 1.13 13.80 4.89
N SER A 143 0.48 12.81 5.52
CA SER A 143 -0.06 11.63 4.84
C SER A 143 -1.50 11.43 5.26
N ASP A 144 -2.31 10.92 4.37
CA ASP A 144 -3.70 10.60 4.68
C ASP A 144 -4.12 9.30 3.98
N GLY A 145 -5.11 8.64 4.54
CA GLY A 145 -5.54 7.35 4.01
C GLY A 145 -6.85 6.86 4.59
N LEU A 146 -7.28 5.75 4.04
CA LEU A 146 -8.44 5.01 4.51
C LEU A 146 -8.02 3.72 5.19
N VAL A 147 -8.72 3.39 6.26
CA VAL A 147 -8.67 2.07 6.90
C VAL A 147 -9.89 1.29 6.44
N PRO A 148 -9.78 0.41 5.43
CA PRO A 148 -10.93 -0.34 4.89
C PRO A 148 -11.29 -1.58 5.71
N GLY A 149 -10.47 -1.90 6.69
CA GLY A 149 -10.63 -3.04 7.58
C GLY A 149 -9.53 -3.05 8.65
N PRO A 150 -9.67 -3.84 9.70
CA PRO A 150 -8.72 -3.86 10.82
C PRO A 150 -7.29 -4.14 10.38
N GLY A 151 -6.37 -3.22 10.71
CA GLY A 151 -4.95 -3.33 10.41
C GLY A 151 -4.59 -3.16 8.93
N ILE A 152 -5.51 -2.73 8.09
CA ILE A 152 -5.26 -2.46 6.67
C ILE A 152 -5.28 -0.94 6.47
N LEU A 153 -4.25 -0.40 5.85
CA LEU A 153 -4.15 1.00 5.46
C LEU A 153 -4.05 1.11 3.95
N SER A 154 -4.79 2.04 3.36
CA SER A 154 -4.65 2.47 1.97
C SER A 154 -4.33 3.96 1.96
N LEU A 155 -3.15 4.32 1.49
CA LEU A 155 -2.70 5.71 1.30
C LEU A 155 -3.16 6.30 -0.03
N ASP A 156 -4.05 5.62 -0.73
CA ASP A 156 -4.51 5.99 -2.07
C ASP A 156 -5.55 7.12 -2.06
N TRP A 157 -6.02 7.51 -0.87
CA TRP A 157 -7.02 8.54 -0.70
C TRP A 157 -6.39 9.89 -0.35
N ASP A 158 -6.70 10.91 -1.12
CA ASP A 158 -6.23 12.28 -0.95
C ASP A 158 -7.36 13.16 -0.36
N GLY A 159 -7.30 13.45 0.94
CA GLY A 159 -8.20 14.38 1.62
C GLY A 159 -7.82 15.86 1.39
N ILE A 160 -8.82 16.73 1.46
CA ILE A 160 -8.58 18.19 1.43
C ILE A 160 -8.53 18.70 2.87
N TRP A 161 -7.34 18.83 3.43
CA TRP A 161 -7.09 19.30 4.79
C TRP A 161 -5.76 20.06 4.88
N ASP A 162 -5.45 20.66 6.02
CA ASP A 162 -4.26 21.48 6.22
C ASP A 162 -3.62 21.21 7.57
N ALA A 163 -2.30 21.23 7.62
CA ALA A 163 -1.51 21.11 8.83
C ALA A 163 -0.26 22.00 8.76
N ARG A 164 0.20 22.44 9.93
CA ARG A 164 1.49 23.12 10.12
C ARG A 164 2.14 22.62 11.38
N THR A 165 3.45 22.60 11.36
CA THR A 165 4.30 22.21 12.48
C THR A 165 5.31 23.29 12.80
N HIS A 166 5.70 23.35 14.06
CA HIS A 166 6.77 24.22 14.54
C HIS A 166 7.66 23.44 15.52
N ILE A 167 8.97 23.56 15.36
CA ILE A 167 9.96 22.93 16.25
C ILE A 167 10.60 24.02 17.08
N ASP A 168 10.65 23.82 18.41
CA ASP A 168 11.26 24.73 19.37
C ASP A 168 12.15 23.98 20.37
N ASP A 169 12.64 24.67 21.39
CA ASP A 169 13.52 24.11 22.43
C ASP A 169 12.83 23.06 23.32
N GLY A 170 11.51 22.95 23.28
CA GLY A 170 10.72 22.00 24.08
C GLY A 170 10.30 20.73 23.33
N GLY A 171 10.48 20.73 21.99
CA GLY A 171 10.04 19.65 21.12
C GLY A 171 9.44 20.18 19.83
N TRP A 172 8.22 19.75 19.50
CA TRP A 172 7.51 20.25 18.33
C TRP A 172 6.01 20.31 18.58
N THR A 173 5.35 21.20 17.86
CA THR A 173 3.90 21.38 17.87
C THR A 173 3.32 21.14 16.50
N ALA A 174 2.06 20.74 16.45
CA ALA A 174 1.29 20.64 15.22
C ALA A 174 -0.08 21.25 15.39
N GLU A 175 -0.51 22.00 14.38
CA GLU A 175 -1.88 22.45 14.20
C GLU A 175 -2.47 21.86 12.93
N ILE A 176 -3.66 21.28 13.07
CA ILE A 176 -4.32 20.53 12.03
C ILE A 176 -5.75 21.03 11.90
N ARG A 177 -6.21 21.24 10.67
CA ARG A 177 -7.61 21.53 10.35
C ARG A 177 -8.12 20.51 9.34
N ILE A 178 -9.14 19.78 9.71
CA ILE A 178 -9.83 18.80 8.87
C ILE A 178 -11.25 19.34 8.61
N PRO A 179 -11.53 19.84 7.39
CA PRO A 179 -12.89 20.26 7.03
C PRO A 179 -13.83 19.05 7.06
N THR A 180 -15.02 19.22 7.64
CA THR A 180 -16.02 18.14 7.78
C THR A 180 -16.47 17.57 6.44
N ARG A 181 -16.43 18.38 5.37
CA ARG A 181 -16.69 17.95 3.98
C ARG A 181 -15.66 16.98 3.42
N THR A 182 -14.46 16.88 4.02
CA THR A 182 -13.44 15.89 3.67
C THR A 182 -13.80 14.52 4.21
N LEU A 183 -14.63 14.45 5.25
CA LEU A 183 -15.03 13.23 5.93
C LEU A 183 -16.45 12.83 5.57
N HIS A 184 -16.66 11.55 5.32
CA HIS A 184 -17.99 10.97 5.35
C HIS A 184 -18.26 10.44 6.74
N PHE A 185 -19.41 10.78 7.33
CA PHE A 185 -19.75 10.35 8.68
C PHE A 185 -21.25 10.09 8.84
N LYS A 186 -21.58 9.28 9.81
CA LYS A 186 -22.97 8.99 10.14
C LYS A 186 -23.56 10.14 10.93
N VAL A 187 -24.52 10.83 10.35
CA VAL A 187 -25.22 11.95 10.98
C VAL A 187 -25.97 11.47 12.25
N GLY A 188 -25.92 12.28 13.30
CA GLY A 188 -26.62 12.01 14.55
C GLY A 188 -25.88 11.09 15.54
N LEU A 189 -24.65 10.68 15.23
CA LEU A 189 -23.78 10.04 16.22
C LEU A 189 -23.31 11.07 17.26
N ALA A 190 -23.42 10.72 18.55
CA ALA A 190 -22.90 11.52 19.64
C ALA A 190 -21.39 11.38 19.84
N GLU A 191 -20.83 10.26 19.36
CA GLU A 191 -19.42 9.89 19.53
C GLU A 191 -18.91 9.15 18.29
N TRP A 192 -17.65 9.40 17.92
CA TRP A 192 -16.88 8.61 16.95
C TRP A 192 -15.87 7.72 17.67
N GLY A 193 -15.35 6.69 16.97
CA GLY A 193 -14.11 6.05 17.38
C GLY A 193 -12.94 7.00 17.08
N PHE A 194 -11.95 7.03 17.96
CA PHE A 194 -10.78 7.89 17.82
C PHE A 194 -9.55 7.26 18.45
N ASN A 195 -8.42 7.36 17.79
CA ASN A 195 -7.15 6.97 18.37
C ASN A 195 -6.03 7.89 17.89
N VAL A 196 -4.93 7.90 18.65
CA VAL A 196 -3.73 8.68 18.35
C VAL A 196 -2.51 7.79 18.55
N LEU A 197 -1.57 7.90 17.61
CA LEU A 197 -0.23 7.35 17.70
C LEU A 197 0.80 8.48 17.58
N ARG A 198 1.88 8.42 18.35
CA ARG A 198 3.12 9.16 18.11
C ARG A 198 4.27 8.19 17.93
N TYR A 199 5.08 8.40 16.89
CA TYR A 199 6.33 7.69 16.66
C TYR A 199 7.53 8.58 16.91
N ILE A 200 8.50 8.06 17.65
CA ILE A 200 9.79 8.70 17.91
C ILE A 200 10.88 7.84 17.27
N THR A 201 11.39 8.30 16.14
CA THR A 201 12.26 7.54 15.24
C THR A 201 13.56 7.13 15.88
N ARG A 202 14.28 8.07 16.51
CA ARG A 202 15.64 7.79 17.04
C ARG A 202 15.68 6.69 18.11
N ASP A 203 14.60 6.57 18.92
CA ASP A 203 14.50 5.57 19.99
C ASP A 203 13.52 4.45 19.61
N ARG A 204 12.85 4.59 18.44
CA ARG A 204 11.90 3.63 17.90
C ARG A 204 10.81 3.31 18.91
N VAL A 205 10.29 4.37 19.54
CA VAL A 205 9.21 4.31 20.53
C VAL A 205 7.90 4.65 19.87
N ILE A 206 6.90 3.83 20.11
CA ILE A 206 5.51 4.05 19.69
C ILE A 206 4.68 4.34 20.93
N LEU A 207 3.94 5.44 20.90
CA LEU A 207 2.98 5.82 21.93
C LEU A 207 1.57 5.76 21.35
N HIS A 208 0.63 5.19 22.09
CA HIS A 208 -0.80 5.18 21.76
C HIS A 208 -1.64 5.87 22.84
N TRP A 209 -2.75 6.45 22.42
CA TRP A 209 -3.78 6.91 23.38
C TRP A 209 -4.59 5.73 23.91
N SER A 210 -5.01 4.81 23.04
CA SER A 210 -5.83 3.64 23.39
C SER A 210 -5.26 2.39 22.69
N GLY A 211 -5.49 1.20 23.25
CA GLY A 211 -4.96 -0.04 22.68
C GLY A 211 -3.44 -0.13 22.84
N VAL A 212 -2.94 -0.20 24.08
CA VAL A 212 -1.49 -0.16 24.36
C VAL A 212 -0.83 -1.53 24.47
N THR A 213 -1.53 -2.64 24.17
CA THR A 213 -0.92 -3.98 24.16
C THR A 213 -0.11 -4.18 22.88
N ILE A 214 0.95 -4.97 22.92
CA ILE A 214 1.88 -5.15 21.78
C ILE A 214 1.19 -5.75 20.52
N ASP A 215 0.10 -6.47 20.69
CA ASP A 215 -0.68 -7.03 19.59
C ASP A 215 -1.80 -6.09 19.09
N SER A 216 -2.03 -4.95 19.78
CA SER A 216 -2.95 -3.92 19.27
C SER A 216 -2.28 -3.12 18.16
N ASP A 217 -3.09 -2.41 17.40
CA ASP A 217 -2.64 -1.51 16.34
C ASP A 217 -3.50 -0.23 16.43
N VAL A 218 -2.93 0.93 16.07
CA VAL A 218 -3.70 2.18 16.01
C VAL A 218 -4.86 2.08 15.02
N LEU A 219 -4.70 1.26 13.98
CA LEU A 219 -5.71 0.96 12.97
C LEU A 219 -6.71 -0.14 13.39
N ASP A 220 -6.51 -0.75 14.56
CA ASP A 220 -7.49 -1.68 15.15
C ASP A 220 -8.58 -0.90 15.89
N LEU A 221 -9.65 -0.56 15.16
CA LEU A 221 -10.74 0.29 15.62
C LEU A 221 -11.52 -0.31 16.80
N SER A 222 -11.42 -1.63 17.01
CA SER A 222 -12.03 -2.31 18.14
C SER A 222 -11.43 -1.86 19.47
N SER A 223 -10.17 -1.43 19.48
CA SER A 223 -9.43 -0.90 20.63
C SER A 223 -9.49 0.61 20.76
N ALA A 224 -10.08 1.34 19.80
CA ALA A 224 -10.13 2.80 19.77
C ALA A 224 -10.93 3.39 20.94
N GLY A 225 -10.47 4.53 21.45
CA GLY A 225 -11.19 5.37 22.38
C GLY A 225 -12.40 6.06 21.74
N ARG A 226 -13.01 7.01 22.44
CA ARG A 226 -14.21 7.72 21.99
C ARG A 226 -13.99 9.23 21.97
N LEU A 227 -14.34 9.86 20.84
CA LEU A 227 -14.39 11.30 20.64
C LEU A 227 -15.85 11.75 20.67
N SER A 228 -16.21 12.59 21.65
CA SER A 228 -17.52 13.24 21.77
C SER A 228 -17.41 14.74 21.47
N GLY A 229 -18.53 15.47 21.57
CA GLY A 229 -18.57 16.91 21.28
C GLY A 229 -18.67 17.24 19.80
N ILE A 230 -18.88 16.24 18.94
CA ILE A 230 -18.97 16.35 17.47
C ILE A 230 -20.42 16.57 16.99
N GLY A 231 -21.38 16.65 17.89
CA GLY A 231 -22.78 16.90 17.54
C GLY A 231 -22.95 18.29 16.93
N GLY A 232 -23.50 18.37 15.73
CA GLY A 232 -23.71 19.65 15.04
C GLY A 232 -22.69 19.95 13.94
N LEU A 233 -21.78 19.02 13.64
CA LEU A 233 -20.94 19.12 12.46
C LEU A 233 -21.80 19.06 11.19
N ASP A 234 -21.54 19.97 10.26
CA ASP A 234 -22.19 20.03 8.94
C ASP A 234 -21.25 19.46 7.88
N GLN A 235 -21.75 18.52 7.09
CA GLN A 235 -20.99 17.91 6.00
C GLN A 235 -20.99 18.76 4.72
N GLY A 236 -21.79 19.83 4.66
CA GLY A 236 -22.02 20.63 3.47
C GLY A 236 -22.82 19.89 2.38
N HIS A 237 -22.84 20.43 1.18
CA HIS A 237 -23.55 19.82 0.04
C HIS A 237 -22.76 18.66 -0.58
N GLY A 238 -21.48 18.47 -0.20
CA GLY A 238 -20.63 17.37 -0.65
C GLY A 238 -20.37 17.35 -2.17
N LEU A 239 -20.49 18.50 -2.84
CA LEU A 239 -20.17 18.63 -4.27
C LEU A 239 -18.72 19.10 -4.42
N THR A 240 -17.92 18.33 -5.13
CA THR A 240 -16.60 18.73 -5.59
C THR A 240 -16.55 18.71 -7.10
N VAL A 241 -16.11 19.80 -7.70
CA VAL A 241 -15.94 19.97 -9.14
C VAL A 241 -14.47 20.23 -9.40
N SER A 242 -13.81 19.34 -10.14
CA SER A 242 -12.36 19.40 -10.39
C SER A 242 -12.06 19.47 -11.90
N PRO A 243 -12.22 20.62 -12.55
CA PRO A 243 -11.79 20.81 -13.92
C PRO A 243 -10.26 20.82 -14.00
N TYR A 244 -9.74 20.30 -15.11
CA TYR A 244 -8.33 20.43 -15.44
C TYR A 244 -8.08 20.75 -16.91
N ALA A 245 -6.92 21.34 -17.17
CA ALA A 245 -6.38 21.57 -18.50
C ALA A 245 -4.98 20.98 -18.59
N LEU A 246 -4.69 20.33 -19.72
CA LEU A 246 -3.41 19.69 -20.04
C LEU A 246 -2.92 20.18 -21.39
N GLY A 247 -1.64 20.60 -21.44
CA GLY A 247 -0.87 20.73 -22.67
C GLY A 247 0.25 19.70 -22.67
N ARG A 248 0.40 18.93 -23.76
CA ARG A 248 1.43 17.90 -23.90
C ARG A 248 2.14 18.07 -25.24
N PHE A 249 3.48 18.07 -25.20
CA PHE A 249 4.36 18.01 -26.35
C PHE A 249 5.09 16.67 -26.33
N GLU A 250 5.11 15.97 -27.46
CA GLU A 250 5.78 14.70 -27.66
C GLU A 250 6.67 14.80 -28.90
N ARG A 251 7.89 14.25 -28.79
CA ARG A 251 8.84 14.19 -29.89
C ARG A 251 9.51 12.83 -29.93
N VAL A 252 9.53 12.21 -31.11
CA VAL A 252 10.27 10.98 -31.42
C VAL A 252 11.30 11.30 -32.49
N PRO A 253 12.59 11.50 -32.13
CA PRO A 253 13.62 11.93 -33.07
C PRO A 253 13.88 10.97 -34.23
N ALA A 254 13.72 9.65 -34.00
CA ALA A 254 14.02 8.61 -34.98
C ALA A 254 13.18 8.72 -36.25
N ASP A 255 11.93 9.12 -36.15
CA ASP A 255 11.01 9.29 -37.29
C ASP A 255 10.64 10.76 -37.55
N GLY A 256 11.21 11.69 -36.77
CA GLY A 256 10.95 13.14 -36.88
C GLY A 256 9.54 13.55 -36.45
N THR A 257 8.82 12.69 -35.72
CA THR A 257 7.46 12.96 -35.28
C THR A 257 7.47 13.96 -34.14
N GLU A 258 6.68 15.04 -34.31
CA GLU A 258 6.36 16.00 -33.25
C GLU A 258 4.84 16.12 -33.11
N ASN A 259 4.33 16.02 -31.90
CA ASN A 259 2.91 16.08 -31.62
C ASN A 259 2.63 17.06 -30.46
N VAL A 260 1.64 17.91 -30.64
CA VAL A 260 1.16 18.82 -29.58
C VAL A 260 -0.31 18.50 -29.31
N VAL A 261 -0.61 18.15 -28.10
CA VAL A 261 -1.95 17.80 -27.66
C VAL A 261 -2.41 18.76 -26.58
N GLY A 262 -3.55 19.40 -26.79
CA GLY A 262 -4.27 20.12 -25.75
C GLY A 262 -5.52 19.33 -25.36
N ARG A 263 -5.74 19.10 -24.07
CA ARG A 263 -6.92 18.41 -23.55
C ARG A 263 -7.46 19.15 -22.33
N GLY A 264 -8.77 19.06 -22.15
CA GLY A 264 -9.44 19.44 -20.92
C GLY A 264 -10.25 18.26 -20.41
N GLY A 265 -10.37 18.12 -19.13
CA GLY A 265 -11.20 17.10 -18.50
C GLY A 265 -11.87 17.63 -17.25
N LEU A 266 -12.73 16.82 -16.70
CA LEU A 266 -13.57 17.18 -15.56
C LEU A 266 -13.78 15.98 -14.68
N ASP A 267 -13.47 16.13 -13.40
CA ASP A 267 -13.88 15.19 -12.36
C ASP A 267 -14.96 15.84 -11.50
N LEU A 268 -16.01 15.08 -11.23
CA LEU A 268 -17.14 15.46 -10.39
C LEU A 268 -17.26 14.44 -9.27
N SER A 269 -17.37 14.91 -8.04
CA SER A 269 -17.71 14.08 -6.89
C SER A 269 -18.91 14.70 -6.19
N TYR A 270 -19.91 13.88 -5.89
CA TYR A 270 -21.13 14.32 -5.23
C TYR A 270 -21.55 13.32 -4.16
N SER A 271 -21.74 13.80 -2.94
CA SER A 271 -22.28 13.00 -1.84
C SER A 271 -23.78 12.76 -2.07
N LEU A 272 -24.11 11.60 -2.67
CA LEU A 272 -25.50 11.15 -2.87
C LEU A 272 -26.25 11.01 -1.55
N THR A 273 -25.54 10.57 -0.54
CA THR A 273 -25.92 10.57 0.87
C THR A 273 -24.66 10.86 1.70
N PRO A 274 -24.74 11.16 2.99
CA PRO A 274 -23.55 11.31 3.83
C PRO A 274 -22.57 10.14 3.80
N GLN A 275 -22.99 8.97 3.32
CA GLN A 275 -22.24 7.73 3.32
C GLN A 275 -22.00 7.15 1.91
N LEU A 276 -22.56 7.76 0.87
CA LEU A 276 -22.47 7.26 -0.50
C LEU A 276 -22.09 8.39 -1.45
N THR A 277 -20.99 8.25 -2.15
CA THR A 277 -20.47 9.22 -3.09
C THR A 277 -20.58 8.70 -4.51
N GLY A 278 -21.10 9.52 -5.39
CA GLY A 278 -21.01 9.34 -6.84
C GLY A 278 -19.85 10.16 -7.38
N VAL A 279 -19.02 9.54 -8.22
CA VAL A 279 -17.91 10.19 -8.91
C VAL A 279 -18.09 9.99 -10.41
N ALA A 280 -17.87 11.03 -11.20
CA ALA A 280 -17.87 10.94 -12.65
C ALA A 280 -16.62 11.63 -13.20
N THR A 281 -16.05 11.07 -14.26
CA THR A 281 -14.90 11.65 -14.95
C THR A 281 -15.13 11.64 -16.46
N ALA A 282 -14.61 12.65 -17.13
CA ALA A 282 -14.67 12.75 -18.57
C ALA A 282 -13.32 13.18 -19.13
N TYR A 283 -12.88 12.49 -20.20
CA TYR A 283 -11.60 12.70 -20.89
C TYR A 283 -10.40 12.62 -19.95
N THR A 284 -10.39 11.59 -19.12
CA THR A 284 -9.37 11.41 -18.08
C THR A 284 -7.96 11.29 -18.67
N ASP A 285 -7.03 12.07 -18.12
CA ASP A 285 -5.60 12.00 -18.44
C ASP A 285 -4.78 11.85 -17.16
N PHE A 286 -3.78 10.99 -17.22
CA PHE A 286 -2.94 10.61 -16.08
C PHE A 286 -1.47 11.10 -16.26
N ALA A 287 -1.26 12.25 -16.91
CA ALA A 287 0.09 12.77 -17.17
C ALA A 287 0.87 13.08 -15.89
N GLU A 288 0.19 13.33 -14.77
CA GLU A 288 0.80 13.55 -13.45
C GLU A 288 1.19 12.26 -12.73
N THR A 289 0.70 11.10 -13.21
CA THR A 289 0.95 9.82 -12.53
C THR A 289 2.42 9.44 -12.64
N GLU A 290 2.96 8.90 -11.57
CA GLU A 290 4.32 8.41 -11.52
C GLU A 290 4.55 7.26 -12.52
N VAL A 291 5.70 7.27 -13.17
CA VAL A 291 6.13 6.16 -14.02
C VAL A 291 6.35 4.93 -13.15
N ASP A 292 5.97 3.76 -13.66
CA ASP A 292 6.26 2.51 -12.97
C ASP A 292 7.76 2.28 -12.85
N THR A 293 8.16 1.86 -11.66
CA THR A 293 9.54 1.41 -11.45
C THR A 293 9.77 0.12 -12.22
N ARG A 294 10.83 0.07 -13.02
CA ARG A 294 11.23 -1.16 -13.67
C ARG A 294 11.63 -2.20 -12.64
N GLN A 295 11.36 -3.47 -12.96
CA GLN A 295 11.68 -4.62 -12.12
C GLN A 295 12.31 -5.71 -12.99
N ILE A 296 13.33 -6.38 -12.47
CA ILE A 296 13.89 -7.57 -13.13
C ILE A 296 12.96 -8.75 -12.85
N ASN A 297 12.51 -9.41 -13.92
CA ASN A 297 11.67 -10.61 -13.82
C ASN A 297 12.43 -11.83 -14.36
N LEU A 298 13.01 -12.62 -13.47
CA LEU A 298 13.62 -13.92 -13.80
C LEU A 298 12.63 -15.09 -13.60
N THR A 299 11.35 -14.81 -13.58
CA THR A 299 10.28 -15.81 -13.52
C THR A 299 9.50 -15.84 -14.84
N ARG A 300 8.73 -16.89 -15.05
CA ARG A 300 7.84 -17.04 -16.21
C ARG A 300 6.44 -16.45 -16.01
N PHE A 301 6.24 -15.69 -14.92
CA PHE A 301 4.93 -15.16 -14.52
C PHE A 301 4.91 -13.66 -14.62
N ASP A 302 3.74 -13.12 -14.94
CA ASP A 302 3.53 -11.68 -15.01
C ASP A 302 3.74 -11.03 -13.63
N LEU A 303 4.34 -9.84 -13.64
CA LEU A 303 4.50 -9.01 -12.45
C LEU A 303 3.21 -8.23 -12.16
N TYR A 304 2.90 -8.10 -10.88
CA TYR A 304 1.84 -7.22 -10.41
C TYR A 304 2.41 -5.81 -10.19
N PHE A 305 1.74 -4.80 -10.76
CA PHE A 305 2.05 -3.39 -10.52
C PHE A 305 0.87 -2.73 -9.79
N PRO A 306 1.10 -2.00 -8.69
CA PRO A 306 0.04 -1.31 -7.98
C PRO A 306 -0.60 -0.23 -8.86
N GLU A 307 -1.87 0.08 -8.61
CA GLU A 307 -2.55 1.23 -9.22
C GLU A 307 -1.94 2.53 -8.68
N LYS A 308 -1.84 3.55 -9.53
CA LYS A 308 -1.30 4.87 -9.17
C LYS A 308 -2.20 6.02 -9.63
N ARG A 309 -3.28 5.74 -10.36
CA ARG A 309 -4.16 6.75 -10.96
C ARG A 309 -5.24 7.15 -9.96
N PRO A 310 -5.34 8.45 -9.58
CA PRO A 310 -6.22 8.92 -8.49
C PRO A 310 -7.69 8.50 -8.65
N PHE A 311 -8.22 8.53 -9.87
CA PHE A 311 -9.61 8.10 -10.10
C PHE A 311 -9.87 6.66 -9.69
N PHE A 312 -8.93 5.74 -9.90
CA PHE A 312 -9.09 4.32 -9.54
C PHE A 312 -8.71 4.04 -8.08
N LEU A 313 -7.81 4.82 -7.51
CA LEU A 313 -7.35 4.67 -6.14
C LEU A 313 -8.46 5.02 -5.14
N ASP A 314 -9.15 6.15 -5.35
CA ASP A 314 -10.25 6.58 -4.50
C ASP A 314 -11.35 5.51 -4.42
N GLY A 315 -11.53 4.93 -3.22
CA GLY A 315 -12.45 3.84 -2.93
C GLY A 315 -12.02 2.45 -3.44
N SER A 316 -10.76 2.26 -3.86
CA SER A 316 -10.21 0.97 -4.34
C SER A 316 -10.40 -0.14 -3.32
N SER A 317 -10.29 0.17 -2.03
CA SER A 317 -10.46 -0.75 -0.92
C SER A 317 -11.84 -1.41 -0.85
N LEU A 318 -12.88 -0.76 -1.38
CA LEU A 318 -14.22 -1.33 -1.46
C LEU A 318 -14.28 -2.55 -2.41
N PHE A 319 -13.34 -2.66 -3.36
CA PHE A 319 -13.24 -3.80 -4.28
C PHE A 319 -12.39 -4.95 -3.76
N ASN A 320 -11.83 -4.85 -2.55
CA ASN A 320 -11.08 -5.93 -1.93
C ASN A 320 -11.93 -7.20 -1.82
N PHE A 321 -11.32 -8.35 -2.13
CA PHE A 321 -11.98 -9.64 -2.22
C PHE A 321 -11.18 -10.72 -1.48
N GLY A 322 -11.88 -11.54 -0.72
CA GLY A 322 -11.25 -12.56 0.12
C GLY A 322 -10.55 -11.96 1.35
N LEU A 323 -9.84 -12.79 2.10
CA LEU A 323 -8.95 -12.36 3.18
C LEU A 323 -7.66 -11.83 2.58
N GLY A 324 -7.56 -10.53 2.35
CA GLY A 324 -6.38 -9.87 1.83
C GLY A 324 -5.28 -10.86 1.42
N LEU A 325 -5.04 -11.04 0.14
CA LEU A 325 -4.24 -12.15 -0.38
C LEU A 325 -2.75 -12.08 0.00
N GLY A 326 -2.41 -11.19 0.93
CA GLY A 326 -1.06 -10.97 1.43
C GLY A 326 -0.20 -10.19 0.44
N LEU A 327 1.11 -10.25 0.61
CA LEU A 327 2.08 -9.57 -0.26
C LEU A 327 2.11 -10.15 -1.68
N ASP A 328 1.72 -11.44 -1.83
CA ASP A 328 1.62 -12.11 -3.13
C ASP A 328 0.21 -11.90 -3.71
N GLN A 329 0.08 -11.09 -4.74
CA GLN A 329 -1.16 -10.87 -5.48
C GLN A 329 -1.42 -12.07 -6.42
N ASP A 330 -1.92 -13.18 -5.86
CA ASP A 330 -2.10 -14.42 -6.61
C ASP A 330 -3.40 -14.43 -7.44
N PHE A 331 -4.44 -13.72 -6.96
CA PHE A 331 -5.71 -13.56 -7.64
C PHE A 331 -6.38 -12.24 -7.22
N VAL A 332 -6.62 -11.38 -8.19
CA VAL A 332 -7.35 -10.12 -8.03
C VAL A 332 -8.51 -10.12 -9.01
N PRO A 333 -9.77 -10.26 -8.56
CA PRO A 333 -10.93 -10.29 -9.47
C PRO A 333 -11.13 -9.02 -10.27
N PHE A 334 -10.81 -7.86 -9.67
CA PHE A 334 -10.85 -6.55 -10.31
C PHE A 334 -9.51 -5.82 -10.11
N TYR A 335 -8.81 -5.58 -11.21
CA TYR A 335 -7.53 -4.92 -11.28
C TYR A 335 -7.62 -3.74 -12.25
N SER A 336 -7.79 -2.54 -11.71
CA SER A 336 -8.08 -1.31 -12.47
C SER A 336 -7.03 -0.98 -13.52
N ARG A 337 -5.78 -1.40 -13.35
CA ARG A 337 -4.72 -1.20 -14.36
C ARG A 337 -4.97 -1.89 -15.70
N ARG A 338 -5.90 -2.84 -15.76
CA ARG A 338 -6.38 -3.40 -17.02
C ARG A 338 -7.21 -2.39 -17.82
N ILE A 339 -7.70 -1.32 -17.19
CA ILE A 339 -8.50 -0.27 -17.82
C ILE A 339 -7.58 0.86 -18.26
N GLY A 340 -7.59 1.21 -19.53
CA GLY A 340 -6.80 2.33 -20.07
C GLY A 340 -5.29 2.08 -20.20
N LEU A 341 -4.81 0.88 -19.86
CA LEU A 341 -3.42 0.43 -20.06
C LEU A 341 -3.45 -1.01 -20.62
N LEU A 342 -2.93 -1.19 -21.82
CA LEU A 342 -2.89 -2.50 -22.47
C LEU A 342 -1.49 -2.72 -23.07
N ASN A 343 -0.78 -3.77 -22.64
CA ASN A 343 0.55 -4.11 -23.13
C ASN A 343 1.53 -2.92 -23.14
N GLY A 344 1.52 -2.12 -22.06
CA GLY A 344 2.38 -0.93 -21.95
C GLY A 344 1.90 0.30 -22.75
N GLN A 345 0.80 0.19 -23.49
CA GLN A 345 0.23 1.29 -24.26
C GLN A 345 -1.01 1.89 -23.59
N THR A 346 -1.18 3.19 -23.71
CA THR A 346 -2.36 3.88 -23.18
C THR A 346 -3.55 3.76 -24.11
N VAL A 347 -4.70 3.37 -23.55
CA VAL A 347 -6.01 3.39 -24.21
C VAL A 347 -6.82 4.53 -23.59
N PRO A 348 -7.34 5.49 -24.37
CA PRO A 348 -8.09 6.63 -23.84
C PRO A 348 -9.32 6.18 -23.05
N ILE A 349 -9.64 6.92 -21.99
CA ILE A 349 -10.91 6.78 -21.27
C ILE A 349 -11.77 7.97 -21.67
N ASP A 350 -12.89 7.68 -22.36
CA ASP A 350 -13.81 8.73 -22.83
C ASP A 350 -14.63 9.27 -21.66
N TRP A 351 -15.18 8.38 -20.84
CA TRP A 351 -15.86 8.73 -19.60
C TRP A 351 -15.84 7.58 -18.61
N GLY A 352 -16.03 7.89 -17.35
CA GLY A 352 -16.18 6.92 -16.28
C GLY A 352 -17.10 7.44 -15.19
N ALA A 353 -17.81 6.51 -14.54
CA ALA A 353 -18.61 6.80 -13.38
C ALA A 353 -18.41 5.73 -12.32
N LYS A 354 -18.42 6.14 -11.05
CA LYS A 354 -18.37 5.20 -9.93
C LYS A 354 -19.27 5.66 -8.79
N VAL A 355 -19.74 4.72 -8.00
CA VAL A 355 -20.49 4.93 -6.78
C VAL A 355 -19.80 4.15 -5.68
N LEU A 356 -19.46 4.83 -4.60
CA LEU A 356 -18.62 4.31 -3.51
C LEU A 356 -19.22 4.67 -2.16
N GLY A 357 -19.17 3.77 -1.20
CA GLY A 357 -19.52 4.09 0.18
C GLY A 357 -20.35 3.00 0.87
N HIS A 358 -21.14 3.42 1.85
CA HIS A 358 -21.91 2.52 2.71
C HIS A 358 -23.39 2.92 2.75
N VAL A 359 -24.26 1.93 2.87
CA VAL A 359 -25.71 2.11 3.16
C VAL A 359 -26.07 1.17 4.30
N GLY A 360 -26.14 1.70 5.50
CA GLY A 360 -26.31 0.90 6.71
C GLY A 360 -25.14 -0.08 6.91
N LYS A 361 -25.39 -1.38 6.85
CA LYS A 361 -24.39 -2.45 6.93
C LYS A 361 -23.85 -2.89 5.56
N PHE A 362 -24.29 -2.28 4.49
CA PHE A 362 -23.81 -2.60 3.15
C PHE A 362 -22.69 -1.67 2.73
N GLY A 363 -21.54 -2.24 2.34
CA GLY A 363 -20.51 -1.55 1.57
C GLY A 363 -20.79 -1.72 0.09
N ILE A 364 -20.70 -0.65 -0.70
CA ILE A 364 -21.02 -0.62 -2.13
C ILE A 364 -19.88 0.02 -2.88
N GLY A 365 -19.34 -0.68 -3.86
CA GLY A 365 -18.44 -0.15 -4.89
C GLY A 365 -18.98 -0.55 -6.25
N ALA A 366 -19.24 0.41 -7.12
CA ALA A 366 -19.65 0.16 -8.50
C ALA A 366 -18.89 1.12 -9.42
N LEU A 367 -18.44 0.62 -10.55
CA LEU A 367 -17.65 1.35 -11.54
C LEU A 367 -18.12 0.98 -12.93
N ASP A 368 -18.25 1.97 -13.82
CA ASP A 368 -18.49 1.79 -15.24
C ASP A 368 -17.63 2.75 -16.06
N ILE A 369 -16.88 2.22 -17.03
CA ILE A 369 -15.88 2.95 -17.82
C ILE A 369 -16.11 2.64 -19.30
N GLU A 370 -16.12 3.67 -20.12
CA GLU A 370 -16.05 3.58 -21.56
C GLU A 370 -14.66 3.97 -22.06
N THR A 371 -13.97 3.03 -22.70
CA THR A 371 -12.68 3.29 -23.34
C THR A 371 -12.87 3.69 -24.79
N GLY A 372 -12.02 4.61 -25.30
CA GLY A 372 -11.97 4.97 -26.69
C GLY A 372 -11.19 3.98 -27.54
N THR A 373 -11.18 4.20 -28.84
CA THR A 373 -10.33 3.41 -29.77
C THR A 373 -8.87 3.88 -29.75
N SER A 374 -7.93 2.93 -29.73
CA SER A 374 -6.49 3.26 -29.80
C SER A 374 -5.70 2.08 -30.37
N ASN A 375 -4.80 2.35 -31.33
CA ASN A 375 -3.83 1.35 -31.83
C ASN A 375 -4.43 -0.03 -32.19
N GLY A 376 -5.62 -0.04 -32.82
CA GLY A 376 -6.32 -1.27 -33.19
C GLY A 376 -7.16 -1.89 -32.09
N VAL A 377 -7.14 -1.36 -30.85
CA VAL A 377 -8.05 -1.74 -29.78
C VAL A 377 -9.40 -1.03 -29.99
N PRO A 378 -10.51 -1.77 -30.11
CA PRO A 378 -11.82 -1.17 -30.27
C PRO A 378 -12.29 -0.52 -28.96
N ARG A 379 -13.32 0.34 -29.06
CA ARG A 379 -14.04 0.88 -27.91
C ARG A 379 -14.63 -0.26 -27.09
N SER A 380 -14.52 -0.18 -25.77
CA SER A 380 -15.05 -1.19 -24.85
C SER A 380 -15.70 -0.54 -23.64
N ASN A 381 -16.82 -1.14 -23.21
CA ASN A 381 -17.45 -0.85 -21.93
C ASN A 381 -16.94 -1.85 -20.89
N LEU A 382 -16.41 -1.35 -19.78
CA LEU A 382 -15.76 -2.11 -18.72
C LEU A 382 -16.41 -1.75 -17.38
N SER A 383 -16.95 -2.72 -16.68
CA SER A 383 -17.64 -2.47 -15.41
C SER A 383 -17.24 -3.44 -14.31
N ALA A 384 -17.29 -2.96 -13.08
CA ALA A 384 -17.06 -3.73 -11.87
C ALA A 384 -18.06 -3.32 -10.79
N GLY A 385 -18.56 -4.30 -10.04
CA GLY A 385 -19.45 -4.08 -8.93
C GLY A 385 -19.08 -4.95 -7.73
N ARG A 386 -19.10 -4.37 -6.55
CA ARG A 386 -18.81 -5.02 -5.26
C ARG A 386 -19.88 -4.62 -4.26
N VAL A 387 -20.45 -5.61 -3.57
CA VAL A 387 -21.32 -5.40 -2.43
C VAL A 387 -20.83 -6.24 -1.28
N THR A 388 -20.66 -5.63 -0.11
CA THR A 388 -20.35 -6.31 1.14
C THR A 388 -21.46 -6.10 2.15
N TYR A 389 -21.60 -7.00 3.11
CA TYR A 389 -22.55 -6.91 4.19
C TYR A 389 -21.87 -7.30 5.52
N ASP A 390 -21.87 -6.40 6.47
CA ASP A 390 -21.36 -6.61 7.82
C ASP A 390 -22.42 -7.33 8.66
N VAL A 391 -22.28 -8.65 8.77
CA VAL A 391 -23.18 -9.49 9.56
C VAL A 391 -23.06 -9.15 11.03
N SER A 392 -21.82 -9.00 11.50
CA SER A 392 -21.46 -8.54 12.84
C SER A 392 -20.11 -7.77 12.78
N ASP A 393 -19.66 -7.20 13.90
CA ASP A 393 -18.40 -6.44 14.01
C ASP A 393 -17.15 -7.23 13.57
N GLY A 394 -17.20 -8.55 13.55
CA GLY A 394 -16.08 -9.38 13.12
C GLY A 394 -16.39 -10.27 11.92
N PHE A 395 -17.60 -10.21 11.30
CA PHE A 395 -17.98 -11.10 10.22
C PHE A 395 -18.61 -10.35 9.05
N ARG A 396 -17.93 -10.41 7.91
CA ARG A 396 -18.35 -9.78 6.64
C ARG A 396 -18.51 -10.83 5.56
N VAL A 397 -19.54 -10.67 4.74
CA VAL A 397 -19.74 -11.43 3.50
C VAL A 397 -19.80 -10.47 2.32
N GLY A 398 -19.46 -10.94 1.13
CA GLY A 398 -19.44 -10.08 -0.03
C GLY A 398 -19.65 -10.79 -1.35
N ALA A 399 -20.02 -10.02 -2.37
CA ALA A 399 -20.14 -10.44 -3.75
C ALA A 399 -19.44 -9.42 -4.67
N ILE A 400 -18.74 -9.92 -5.68
CA ILE A 400 -18.10 -9.11 -6.72
C ILE A 400 -18.52 -9.59 -8.10
N GLY A 401 -18.65 -8.66 -9.03
CA GLY A 401 -18.87 -8.96 -10.46
C GLY A 401 -18.03 -8.02 -11.31
N THR A 402 -17.46 -8.53 -12.40
CA THR A 402 -16.81 -7.72 -13.44
C THR A 402 -17.35 -8.10 -14.82
N HIS A 403 -17.38 -7.14 -15.73
CA HIS A 403 -17.86 -7.34 -17.09
C HIS A 403 -17.02 -6.51 -18.06
N GLY A 404 -16.71 -7.11 -19.21
CA GLY A 404 -15.98 -6.52 -20.31
C GLY A 404 -14.57 -7.12 -20.48
N ASP A 405 -14.02 -6.88 -21.66
CA ASP A 405 -12.66 -7.27 -22.06
C ASP A 405 -11.90 -6.00 -22.45
N PRO A 406 -10.77 -5.69 -21.79
CA PRO A 406 -9.95 -4.52 -22.12
C PRO A 406 -9.47 -4.49 -23.58
N GLU A 407 -9.30 -5.67 -24.20
CA GLU A 407 -8.94 -5.80 -25.62
C GLU A 407 -10.13 -5.59 -26.56
N GLY A 408 -11.36 -5.65 -26.02
CA GLY A 408 -12.59 -5.49 -26.80
C GLY A 408 -12.87 -6.61 -27.81
N LEU A 409 -12.22 -7.76 -27.65
CA LEU A 409 -12.23 -8.84 -28.64
C LEU A 409 -13.23 -9.94 -28.34
N ARG A 410 -13.66 -10.07 -27.07
CA ARG A 410 -14.49 -11.18 -26.59
C ARG A 410 -15.43 -10.79 -25.47
N ALA A 411 -16.50 -11.54 -25.26
CA ALA A 411 -17.31 -11.41 -24.07
C ALA A 411 -16.60 -12.07 -22.89
N ASN A 412 -16.44 -11.32 -21.79
CA ASN A 412 -15.90 -11.84 -20.53
C ASN A 412 -16.66 -11.25 -19.35
N SER A 413 -16.96 -12.07 -18.37
CA SER A 413 -17.52 -11.66 -17.08
C SER A 413 -17.02 -12.59 -15.99
N LEU A 414 -16.83 -12.04 -14.79
CA LEU A 414 -16.51 -12.81 -13.61
C LEU A 414 -17.53 -12.49 -12.50
N ALA A 415 -17.91 -13.51 -11.74
CA ALA A 415 -18.69 -13.37 -10.52
C ALA A 415 -17.98 -14.10 -9.38
N GLY A 416 -17.96 -13.50 -8.19
CA GLY A 416 -17.34 -14.07 -7.01
C GLY A 416 -18.09 -13.77 -5.72
N LEU A 417 -17.92 -14.65 -4.73
CA LEU A 417 -18.45 -14.52 -3.38
C LEU A 417 -17.31 -14.73 -2.38
N ASP A 418 -17.35 -14.01 -1.27
CA ASP A 418 -16.40 -14.21 -0.18
C ASP A 418 -17.04 -14.00 1.20
N ALA A 419 -16.40 -14.59 2.20
CA ALA A 419 -16.78 -14.46 3.60
C ALA A 419 -15.51 -14.39 4.46
N ASN A 420 -15.44 -13.41 5.36
CA ASN A 420 -14.29 -13.14 6.19
C ASN A 420 -14.73 -12.91 7.63
N TRP A 421 -14.11 -13.63 8.54
CA TRP A 421 -14.28 -13.45 9.98
C TRP A 421 -12.95 -13.10 10.62
N HIS A 422 -12.95 -12.15 11.54
CA HIS A 422 -11.78 -11.78 12.33
C HIS A 422 -12.17 -11.53 13.79
N SER A 423 -11.21 -11.67 14.68
CA SER A 423 -11.31 -11.32 16.09
C SER A 423 -9.96 -10.83 16.58
N SER A 424 -9.94 -9.76 17.37
CA SER A 424 -8.74 -9.21 18.04
C SER A 424 -8.76 -9.49 19.55
N THR A 425 -9.64 -10.36 20.02
CA THR A 425 -9.84 -10.66 21.46
C THR A 425 -9.69 -12.13 21.80
N ILE A 426 -9.06 -12.93 20.95
CA ILE A 426 -8.76 -14.33 21.25
C ILE A 426 -7.75 -14.38 22.39
N HIS A 427 -8.05 -15.13 23.45
CA HIS A 427 -7.22 -15.20 24.65
C HIS A 427 -6.78 -13.83 25.23
N GLY A 428 -7.67 -12.82 25.10
CA GLY A 428 -7.47 -11.47 25.63
C GLY A 428 -7.17 -10.43 24.56
N ASP A 429 -6.06 -10.53 23.85
CA ASP A 429 -5.60 -9.54 22.88
C ASP A 429 -5.10 -10.13 21.55
N LYS A 430 -5.21 -11.45 21.37
CA LYS A 430 -4.68 -12.12 20.17
C LYS A 430 -5.64 -11.99 18.99
N LYS A 431 -5.04 -11.88 17.81
CA LYS A 431 -5.74 -11.75 16.53
C LYS A 431 -5.87 -13.12 15.85
N LEU A 432 -7.02 -13.37 15.26
CA LEU A 432 -7.29 -14.51 14.38
C LEU A 432 -8.23 -14.07 13.26
N SER A 433 -7.87 -14.38 12.03
CA SER A 433 -8.71 -14.15 10.86
C SER A 433 -8.93 -15.46 10.11
N ILE A 434 -10.16 -15.67 9.62
CA ILE A 434 -10.54 -16.82 8.80
C ILE A 434 -11.36 -16.32 7.63
N GLY A 435 -11.01 -16.71 6.41
CA GLY A 435 -11.76 -16.31 5.25
C GLY A 435 -11.71 -17.32 4.11
N GLY A 436 -12.69 -17.19 3.24
CA GLY A 436 -12.79 -18.00 2.04
C GLY A 436 -13.52 -17.26 0.93
N TRP A 437 -13.27 -17.70 -0.29
CA TRP A 437 -13.88 -17.14 -1.47
C TRP A 437 -14.10 -18.20 -2.55
N ALA A 438 -15.03 -17.92 -3.47
CA ALA A 438 -15.22 -18.66 -4.70
C ALA A 438 -15.53 -17.68 -5.84
N ALA A 439 -15.04 -17.97 -7.04
CA ALA A 439 -15.27 -17.14 -8.23
C ALA A 439 -15.45 -18.01 -9.48
N ARG A 440 -16.12 -17.46 -10.49
CA ARG A 440 -16.35 -18.12 -11.78
C ARG A 440 -16.33 -17.12 -12.92
N SER A 441 -15.61 -17.44 -13.98
CA SER A 441 -15.64 -16.70 -15.25
C SER A 441 -16.69 -17.28 -16.22
N SER A 442 -17.24 -16.40 -17.06
CA SER A 442 -18.20 -16.73 -18.12
C SER A 442 -17.97 -15.86 -19.35
N GLY A 443 -18.47 -16.30 -20.50
CA GLY A 443 -18.29 -15.61 -21.77
C GLY A 443 -17.57 -16.49 -22.81
N ASP A 444 -16.86 -15.84 -23.74
CA ASP A 444 -16.10 -16.50 -24.82
C ASP A 444 -14.76 -17.02 -24.31
N LEU A 445 -14.81 -18.09 -23.53
CA LEU A 445 -13.68 -18.69 -22.86
C LEU A 445 -13.33 -20.06 -23.44
N PRO A 446 -12.06 -20.50 -23.35
CA PRO A 446 -11.66 -21.85 -23.68
C PRO A 446 -12.49 -22.91 -22.93
N SER A 447 -12.51 -24.12 -23.46
CA SER A 447 -13.04 -25.27 -22.72
C SER A 447 -12.12 -25.59 -21.54
N GLY A 448 -12.69 -25.81 -20.34
CA GLY A 448 -11.92 -26.08 -19.14
C GLY A 448 -12.71 -25.72 -17.88
N LYS A 449 -12.02 -25.80 -16.76
CA LYS A 449 -12.57 -25.43 -15.45
C LYS A 449 -12.52 -23.91 -15.29
N ARG A 450 -13.71 -23.29 -15.15
CA ARG A 450 -13.89 -21.83 -15.09
C ARG A 450 -14.03 -21.30 -13.66
N ASP A 451 -13.92 -22.17 -12.68
CA ASP A 451 -14.11 -21.86 -11.25
C ASP A 451 -12.78 -21.75 -10.55
N GLY A 452 -12.72 -20.89 -9.53
CA GLY A 452 -11.67 -20.83 -8.54
C GLY A 452 -12.23 -20.68 -7.14
N TRP A 453 -11.47 -21.12 -6.15
CA TRP A 453 -11.80 -20.97 -4.73
C TRP A 453 -10.55 -20.87 -3.88
N GLY A 454 -10.69 -20.30 -2.69
CA GLY A 454 -9.60 -20.21 -1.74
C GLY A 454 -10.10 -20.13 -0.31
N PHE A 455 -9.23 -20.54 0.61
CA PHE A 455 -9.44 -20.51 2.04
C PHE A 455 -8.14 -20.13 2.76
N LYS A 456 -8.21 -19.28 3.79
CA LYS A 456 -7.09 -18.84 4.61
C LYS A 456 -7.46 -18.82 6.08
N VAL A 457 -6.55 -19.23 6.95
CA VAL A 457 -6.53 -18.96 8.38
C VAL A 457 -5.26 -18.19 8.70
N ASP A 458 -5.35 -17.12 9.48
CA ASP A 458 -4.27 -16.18 9.74
C ASP A 458 -4.26 -15.76 11.21
N LEU A 459 -3.10 -15.88 11.86
CA LEU A 459 -2.83 -15.49 13.24
C LEU A 459 -1.72 -14.41 13.25
N PRO A 460 -2.03 -13.14 12.91
CA PRO A 460 -1.03 -12.08 12.77
C PRO A 460 -0.67 -11.46 14.13
N ASN A 461 0.06 -12.19 14.98
CA ASN A 461 0.42 -11.73 16.32
C ASN A 461 1.93 -11.46 16.46
N ASP A 462 2.31 -10.61 17.42
CA ASP A 462 3.71 -10.16 17.59
C ASP A 462 4.65 -11.30 18.00
N PHE A 463 4.27 -12.12 18.98
CA PHE A 463 5.14 -13.19 19.48
C PHE A 463 5.15 -14.42 18.60
N TRP A 464 3.99 -14.79 18.05
CA TRP A 464 3.83 -15.92 17.16
C TRP A 464 2.83 -15.59 16.05
N GLU A 465 3.34 -15.57 14.84
CA GLU A 465 2.57 -15.36 13.62
C GLU A 465 2.51 -16.67 12.85
N ALA A 466 1.33 -17.00 12.33
CA ALA A 466 1.18 -18.18 11.49
C ALA A 466 0.01 -18.01 10.53
N TYR A 467 0.13 -18.50 9.30
CA TYR A 467 -1.01 -18.66 8.42
C TYR A 467 -0.96 -19.99 7.66
N ALA A 468 -2.13 -20.42 7.22
CA ALA A 468 -2.29 -21.52 6.28
C ALA A 468 -3.32 -21.11 5.21
N ARG A 469 -2.98 -21.34 3.95
CA ARG A 469 -3.77 -20.96 2.79
C ARG A 469 -3.84 -22.12 1.78
N CYS A 470 -5.03 -22.37 1.22
CA CYS A 470 -5.25 -23.31 0.14
C CYS A 470 -6.13 -22.66 -0.92
N MET A 471 -5.72 -22.72 -2.19
CA MET A 471 -6.45 -22.12 -3.31
C MET A 471 -6.42 -23.05 -4.52
N GLU A 472 -7.43 -22.96 -5.37
CA GLU A 472 -7.47 -23.65 -6.66
C GLU A 472 -8.01 -22.70 -7.73
N PHE A 473 -7.32 -22.66 -8.85
CA PHE A 473 -7.68 -21.86 -10.02
C PHE A 473 -7.89 -22.80 -11.22
N GLY A 474 -9.07 -22.73 -11.83
CA GLY A 474 -9.37 -23.48 -13.03
C GLY A 474 -8.47 -23.04 -14.21
N ASP A 475 -8.25 -23.94 -15.15
CA ASP A 475 -7.45 -23.70 -16.35
C ASP A 475 -8.12 -22.78 -17.38
N ALA A 476 -9.45 -22.60 -17.28
CA ALA A 476 -10.24 -21.66 -18.05
C ALA A 476 -10.84 -20.54 -17.16
N LEU A 477 -10.37 -20.35 -15.91
CA LEU A 477 -10.68 -19.20 -15.10
C LEU A 477 -9.91 -18.00 -15.66
N ASP A 478 -10.62 -17.00 -16.13
CA ASP A 478 -10.05 -15.83 -16.80
C ASP A 478 -10.75 -14.55 -16.33
N PRO A 479 -10.17 -13.83 -15.38
CA PRO A 479 -10.64 -12.52 -14.97
C PRO A 479 -10.08 -11.45 -15.92
N ALA A 480 -10.73 -11.16 -17.06
CA ALA A 480 -10.21 -10.21 -18.05
C ALA A 480 -9.92 -8.81 -17.45
N LEU A 481 -10.76 -8.35 -16.51
CA LEU A 481 -10.53 -7.14 -15.71
C LEU A 481 -9.78 -7.39 -14.40
N GLY A 482 -9.16 -8.54 -14.24
CA GLY A 482 -8.46 -8.93 -13.03
C GLY A 482 -6.99 -9.29 -13.27
N PHE A 483 -6.39 -9.94 -12.27
CA PHE A 483 -5.03 -10.45 -12.33
C PHE A 483 -5.02 -11.89 -11.82
N LEU A 484 -4.50 -12.81 -12.64
CA LEU A 484 -4.32 -14.23 -12.32
C LEU A 484 -3.10 -14.77 -13.08
N PRO A 485 -1.90 -14.77 -12.48
CA PRO A 485 -0.67 -15.15 -13.18
C PRO A 485 -0.53 -16.66 -13.45
N ARG A 486 -1.23 -17.52 -12.70
CA ARG A 486 -1.09 -18.98 -12.79
C ARG A 486 -2.45 -19.69 -12.80
N PRO A 487 -3.22 -19.66 -13.90
CA PRO A 487 -4.43 -20.48 -14.06
C PRO A 487 -4.06 -21.96 -14.13
N GLY A 488 -5.03 -22.84 -13.88
CA GLY A 488 -4.85 -24.29 -13.96
C GLY A 488 -4.05 -24.88 -12.80
N THR A 489 -4.04 -24.23 -11.64
CA THR A 489 -3.17 -24.64 -10.52
C THR A 489 -3.91 -24.76 -9.21
N ARG A 490 -3.32 -25.51 -8.28
CA ARG A 490 -3.73 -25.63 -6.87
C ARG A 490 -2.54 -25.27 -5.98
N TRP A 491 -2.79 -24.43 -4.97
CA TRP A 491 -1.78 -23.83 -4.11
C TRP A 491 -1.99 -24.25 -2.67
N TYR A 492 -0.89 -24.58 -2.01
CA TYR A 492 -0.80 -24.81 -0.58
C TYR A 492 0.31 -23.92 -0.05
N ASP A 493 -0.01 -23.10 0.92
CA ASP A 493 0.92 -22.11 1.44
C ASP A 493 0.75 -22.02 2.95
N VAL A 494 1.82 -22.21 3.68
CA VAL A 494 1.88 -22.15 5.14
C VAL A 494 3.06 -21.31 5.57
N TRP A 495 2.86 -20.50 6.57
CA TRP A 495 3.86 -19.64 7.18
C TRP A 495 3.83 -19.79 8.69
N ASN A 496 4.99 -19.72 9.30
CA ASN A 496 5.16 -19.68 10.74
C ASN A 496 6.36 -18.82 11.10
N ALA A 497 6.18 -17.88 12.01
CA ALA A 497 7.21 -17.02 12.55
C ALA A 497 7.13 -16.99 14.09
N PHE A 498 8.19 -17.40 14.74
CA PHE A 498 8.38 -17.27 16.18
C PHE A 498 9.29 -16.06 16.43
N LYS A 499 8.77 -15.03 17.13
CA LYS A 499 9.37 -13.69 17.20
C LYS A 499 9.67 -13.25 18.63
N PRO A 500 10.62 -13.91 19.33
CA PRO A 500 10.93 -13.59 20.73
C PRO A 500 11.68 -12.26 20.87
N ARG A 501 11.42 -11.58 22.00
CA ARG A 501 12.16 -10.40 22.47
C ARG A 501 13.06 -10.81 23.63
N PRO A 502 14.41 -10.71 23.52
CA PRO A 502 15.32 -11.03 24.61
C PRO A 502 15.14 -10.10 25.82
N SER A 503 15.55 -10.60 27.01
CA SER A 503 15.55 -9.80 28.23
C SER A 503 16.57 -8.65 28.14
N ARG A 504 16.19 -7.48 28.63
CA ARG A 504 17.06 -6.26 28.68
C ARG A 504 18.34 -6.43 29.52
N ASP A 505 18.30 -7.27 30.55
CA ASP A 505 19.41 -7.52 31.44
C ASP A 505 20.28 -8.71 30.99
N GLY A 506 19.96 -9.30 29.84
CA GLY A 506 20.58 -10.51 29.32
C GLY A 506 21.76 -10.22 28.38
N ARG A 507 22.51 -11.30 28.05
CA ARG A 507 23.62 -11.27 27.08
C ARG A 507 23.18 -10.74 25.70
N PHE A 508 21.90 -10.88 25.33
CA PHE A 508 21.31 -10.51 24.06
C PHE A 508 20.48 -9.22 24.14
N ALA A 509 20.71 -8.38 25.16
CA ALA A 509 19.98 -7.10 25.35
C ALA A 509 20.14 -6.10 24.18
N TRP A 510 21.12 -6.31 23.32
CA TRP A 510 21.34 -5.50 22.10
C TRP A 510 20.40 -5.91 20.95
N ILE A 511 19.71 -7.05 21.05
CA ILE A 511 18.68 -7.50 20.10
C ILE A 511 17.33 -7.03 20.59
N ARG A 512 16.62 -6.27 19.80
CA ARG A 512 15.24 -5.85 20.05
C ARG A 512 14.27 -7.00 19.86
N GLN A 513 14.39 -7.69 18.73
CA GLN A 513 13.57 -8.85 18.39
C GLN A 513 14.34 -9.81 17.48
N ALA A 514 14.13 -11.10 17.66
CA ALA A 514 14.57 -12.13 16.74
C ALA A 514 13.35 -12.74 16.04
N PHE A 515 13.55 -13.18 14.80
CA PHE A 515 12.48 -13.74 13.96
C PHE A 515 12.94 -15.08 13.43
N PHE A 516 12.33 -16.17 13.88
CA PHE A 516 12.58 -17.51 13.37
C PHE A 516 11.44 -17.91 12.45
N GLU A 517 11.70 -17.84 11.16
CA GLU A 517 10.66 -17.92 10.14
C GLU A 517 10.80 -19.19 9.31
N THR A 518 9.66 -19.77 8.96
CA THR A 518 9.57 -20.91 8.05
C THR A 518 8.30 -20.80 7.23
N GLY A 519 8.44 -20.80 5.91
CA GLY A 519 7.34 -20.79 4.95
C GLY A 519 7.47 -21.97 3.99
N TYR A 520 6.37 -22.62 3.68
CA TYR A 520 6.32 -23.64 2.63
C TYR A 520 5.19 -23.33 1.66
N LYS A 521 5.54 -23.16 0.39
CA LYS A 521 4.60 -22.93 -0.71
C LYS A 521 4.75 -24.04 -1.73
N GLN A 522 3.64 -24.69 -2.10
CA GLN A 522 3.59 -25.70 -3.15
C GLN A 522 2.48 -25.33 -4.13
N VAL A 523 2.78 -25.48 -5.41
CA VAL A 523 1.84 -25.28 -6.51
C VAL A 523 1.80 -26.57 -7.33
N ASP A 524 0.63 -27.16 -7.43
CA ASP A 524 0.36 -28.33 -8.24
C ASP A 524 -0.48 -27.94 -9.47
N ASP A 525 -0.36 -28.70 -10.56
CA ASP A 525 -1.35 -28.66 -11.64
C ASP A 525 -2.68 -29.32 -11.19
N LEU A 526 -3.75 -29.16 -11.96
CA LEU A 526 -5.06 -29.72 -11.63
C LEU A 526 -5.07 -31.27 -11.61
N MET A 527 -4.05 -31.93 -12.14
CA MET A 527 -3.87 -33.38 -12.06
C MET A 527 -3.12 -33.81 -10.77
N GLY A 528 -2.76 -32.86 -9.91
CA GLY A 528 -2.03 -33.12 -8.66
C GLY A 528 -0.53 -33.38 -8.85
N ARG A 529 0.05 -32.93 -9.97
CA ARG A 529 1.50 -33.02 -10.17
C ARG A 529 2.12 -31.69 -9.79
N THR A 530 3.13 -31.72 -8.91
CA THR A 530 3.81 -30.51 -8.46
C THR A 530 4.48 -29.79 -9.63
N GLU A 531 4.17 -28.50 -9.79
CA GLU A 531 4.82 -27.58 -10.70
C GLU A 531 5.96 -26.83 -10.03
N SER A 532 5.73 -26.31 -8.84
CA SER A 532 6.76 -25.64 -8.07
C SER A 532 6.56 -25.90 -6.56
N SER A 533 7.67 -25.94 -5.81
CA SER A 533 7.62 -25.86 -4.36
C SER A 533 8.82 -25.10 -3.84
N ARG A 534 8.62 -24.37 -2.75
CA ARG A 534 9.64 -23.55 -2.10
C ARG A 534 9.51 -23.68 -0.60
N LEU A 535 10.59 -24.05 0.07
CA LEU A 535 10.71 -23.95 1.51
C LEU A 535 11.59 -22.74 1.82
N PHE A 536 11.01 -21.72 2.46
CA PHE A 536 11.74 -20.57 2.95
C PHE A 536 12.04 -20.78 4.45
N THR A 537 13.27 -20.52 4.85
CA THR A 537 13.64 -20.49 6.27
C THR A 537 14.53 -19.31 6.56
N ALA A 538 14.28 -18.61 7.66
CA ALA A 538 15.14 -17.59 8.22
C ALA A 538 15.66 -18.07 9.59
N PRO A 539 16.72 -18.89 9.63
CA PRO A 539 17.29 -19.37 10.88
C PRO A 539 18.02 -18.26 11.66
N PHE A 540 18.35 -17.18 10.98
CA PHE A 540 18.92 -15.98 11.55
C PHE A 540 18.25 -14.76 10.90
N ASN A 541 17.43 -14.08 11.69
CA ASN A 541 16.78 -12.83 11.36
C ASN A 541 16.63 -12.05 12.66
N ILE A 542 17.34 -10.92 12.78
CA ILE A 542 17.35 -10.13 14.01
C ILE A 542 17.28 -8.64 13.69
N GLU A 543 16.58 -7.96 14.56
CA GLU A 543 16.56 -6.50 14.65
C GLU A 543 17.23 -6.06 15.95
N THR A 544 18.18 -5.12 15.84
CA THR A 544 18.91 -4.62 17.00
C THR A 544 18.18 -3.48 17.70
N GLU A 545 18.52 -3.19 18.96
CA GLU A 545 18.00 -1.99 19.65
C GLU A 545 18.42 -0.69 18.94
N ALA A 546 19.55 -0.67 18.24
CA ALA A 546 19.97 0.46 17.44
C ALA A 546 19.29 0.55 16.06
N GLY A 547 18.43 -0.42 15.70
CA GLY A 547 17.63 -0.40 14.47
C GLY A 547 18.30 -1.02 13.24
N GLN A 548 19.47 -1.68 13.38
CA GLN A 548 20.04 -2.45 12.27
C GLN A 548 19.27 -3.77 12.12
N HIS A 549 19.13 -4.22 10.88
CA HIS A 549 18.52 -5.50 10.52
C HIS A 549 19.56 -6.42 9.87
N PHE A 550 19.52 -7.71 10.25
CA PHE A 550 20.37 -8.77 9.69
C PHE A 550 19.54 -10.01 9.46
N GLU A 551 19.61 -10.56 8.25
CA GLU A 551 18.88 -11.78 7.92
C GLU A 551 19.74 -12.74 7.09
N ALA A 552 19.56 -14.05 7.32
CA ALA A 552 20.13 -15.11 6.51
C ALA A 552 19.09 -16.19 6.24
N ASN A 553 18.95 -16.60 4.98
CA ASN A 553 17.94 -17.55 4.55
C ASN A 553 18.56 -18.78 3.86
N TRP A 554 17.84 -19.89 4.00
CA TRP A 554 18.04 -21.11 3.24
C TRP A 554 16.74 -21.46 2.53
N VAL A 555 16.79 -21.59 1.19
CA VAL A 555 15.60 -21.66 0.34
C VAL A 555 15.76 -22.75 -0.72
N PRO A 556 15.53 -24.03 -0.37
CA PRO A 556 15.42 -25.12 -1.35
C PRO A 556 14.13 -24.94 -2.16
N THR A 557 14.26 -25.09 -3.47
CA THR A 557 13.23 -24.85 -4.48
C THR A 557 13.14 -26.02 -5.44
N PHE A 558 11.94 -26.35 -5.85
CA PHE A 558 11.65 -27.27 -6.95
C PHE A 558 10.84 -26.54 -8.02
N GLU A 559 11.25 -26.70 -9.29
CA GLU A 559 10.51 -26.19 -10.45
C GLU A 559 10.39 -27.29 -11.51
N ARG A 560 9.20 -27.42 -12.09
CA ARG A 560 8.92 -28.25 -13.25
C ARG A 560 8.53 -27.37 -14.43
N LEU A 561 9.39 -27.32 -15.43
CA LEU A 561 9.10 -26.64 -16.70
C LEU A 561 8.45 -27.62 -17.66
N THR A 562 7.30 -27.27 -18.19
CA THR A 562 6.57 -28.04 -19.21
C THR A 562 6.82 -27.51 -20.61
N ALA A 563 7.36 -26.30 -20.76
CA ALA A 563 7.78 -25.65 -21.98
C ALA A 563 9.15 -24.99 -21.77
N PRO A 564 9.88 -24.69 -22.85
CA PRO A 564 11.11 -23.89 -22.75
C PRO A 564 10.81 -22.54 -22.08
N PHE A 565 11.74 -22.07 -21.25
CA PHE A 565 11.63 -20.80 -20.53
C PHE A 565 12.85 -19.92 -20.83
N GLU A 566 12.66 -18.83 -21.55
CA GLU A 566 13.68 -17.82 -21.77
C GLU A 566 13.82 -16.94 -20.53
N VAL A 567 14.91 -17.12 -19.78
CA VAL A 567 15.17 -16.41 -18.52
C VAL A 567 15.87 -15.07 -18.77
N ALA A 568 16.58 -14.96 -19.85
CA ALA A 568 17.21 -13.74 -20.36
C ALA A 568 17.39 -13.86 -21.88
N PRO A 569 17.56 -12.76 -22.64
CA PRO A 569 17.71 -12.80 -24.07
C PRO A 569 18.77 -13.79 -24.53
N GLY A 570 18.32 -14.81 -25.29
CA GLY A 570 19.16 -15.86 -25.81
C GLY A 570 19.56 -16.98 -24.84
N VAL A 571 19.05 -16.97 -23.59
CA VAL A 571 19.28 -18.03 -22.59
C VAL A 571 17.98 -18.72 -22.27
N THR A 572 17.74 -19.90 -22.82
CA THR A 572 16.48 -20.63 -22.73
C THR A 572 16.67 -21.93 -21.98
N ILE A 573 16.07 -22.04 -20.80
CA ILE A 573 16.06 -23.20 -19.93
C ILE A 573 15.11 -24.26 -20.52
N PRO A 574 15.56 -25.51 -20.77
CA PRO A 574 14.71 -26.53 -21.39
C PRO A 574 13.63 -27.06 -20.46
N PRO A 575 12.58 -27.72 -20.98
CA PRO A 575 11.61 -28.41 -20.12
C PRO A 575 12.30 -29.49 -19.28
N GLY A 576 11.93 -29.53 -17.97
CA GLY A 576 12.60 -30.43 -17.04
C GLY A 576 12.07 -30.36 -15.65
N ARG A 577 12.71 -31.09 -14.72
CA ARG A 577 12.50 -31.03 -13.30
C ARG A 577 13.78 -30.59 -12.63
N TYR A 578 13.72 -29.49 -11.92
CA TYR A 578 14.87 -28.82 -11.35
C TYR A 578 14.73 -28.76 -9.83
N HIS A 579 15.78 -29.16 -9.12
CA HIS A 579 15.91 -29.00 -7.68
C HIS A 579 17.13 -28.15 -7.42
N PHE A 580 16.95 -27.01 -6.79
CA PHE A 580 18.04 -26.11 -6.53
C PHE A 580 17.87 -25.39 -5.19
N THR A 581 18.98 -24.91 -4.63
CA THR A 581 18.97 -24.22 -3.34
C THR A 581 19.58 -22.85 -3.46
N ARG A 582 18.84 -21.86 -2.92
CA ARG A 582 19.28 -20.49 -2.81
C ARG A 582 19.61 -20.14 -1.38
N TYR A 583 20.60 -19.29 -1.19
CA TYR A 583 20.99 -18.70 0.09
C TYR A 583 20.90 -17.19 -0.03
N ARG A 584 20.32 -16.54 0.97
CA ARG A 584 20.24 -15.07 1.04
C ARG A 584 20.97 -14.59 2.29
N ALA A 585 21.66 -13.49 2.17
CA ALA A 585 22.13 -12.68 3.28
C ALA A 585 21.72 -11.24 3.05
N GLU A 586 21.22 -10.60 4.11
CA GLU A 586 20.77 -9.21 4.07
C GLU A 586 21.29 -8.45 5.29
N VAL A 587 21.65 -7.19 5.07
CA VAL A 587 22.00 -6.24 6.11
C VAL A 587 21.42 -4.88 5.77
N GLU A 588 20.80 -4.23 6.77
CA GLU A 588 20.33 -2.86 6.66
C GLU A 588 20.78 -2.03 7.89
N SER A 589 21.09 -0.77 7.66
CA SER A 589 21.33 0.20 8.72
C SER A 589 20.02 0.71 9.32
N ALA A 590 20.09 1.35 10.50
CA ALA A 590 18.92 1.94 11.14
C ALA A 590 18.28 3.05 10.29
N GLN A 591 16.96 3.14 10.34
CA GLN A 591 16.15 4.13 9.60
C GLN A 591 16.37 5.57 10.10
N ALA A 592 16.71 5.75 11.38
CA ALA A 592 16.93 7.05 11.99
C ALA A 592 18.20 7.78 11.52
N HIS A 593 19.02 7.15 10.67
CA HIS A 593 20.25 7.77 10.16
C HIS A 593 20.00 8.57 8.88
N LEU A 594 20.67 9.74 8.76
CA LEU A 594 20.66 10.54 7.52
C LEU A 594 21.19 9.76 6.30
N TRP A 595 22.04 8.76 6.54
CA TRP A 595 22.51 7.80 5.56
C TRP A 595 21.97 6.42 5.93
N ARG A 596 21.05 5.90 5.14
CA ARG A 596 20.53 4.55 5.27
C ARG A 596 21.08 3.70 4.14
N VAL A 597 21.71 2.60 4.48
CA VAL A 597 22.28 1.68 3.50
C VAL A 597 21.74 0.27 3.74
N GLY A 598 21.50 -0.44 2.67
CA GLY A 598 21.13 -1.84 2.71
C GLY A 598 21.77 -2.61 1.57
N ALA A 599 22.03 -3.89 1.81
CA ALA A 599 22.54 -4.81 0.82
C ALA A 599 21.95 -6.20 1.03
N THR A 600 21.51 -6.80 -0.07
CA THR A 600 21.04 -8.18 -0.14
C THR A 600 21.86 -8.93 -1.16
N VAL A 601 22.29 -10.14 -0.81
CA VAL A 601 22.98 -11.05 -1.73
C VAL A 601 22.26 -12.39 -1.74
N TRP A 602 21.86 -12.84 -2.93
CA TRP A 602 21.38 -14.18 -3.18
C TRP A 602 22.42 -14.99 -3.94
N LEU A 603 22.75 -16.15 -3.41
CA LEU A 603 23.73 -17.07 -3.99
C LEU A 603 23.12 -18.47 -4.12
N GLY A 604 23.67 -19.27 -5.02
CA GLY A 604 23.35 -20.68 -5.11
C GLY A 604 22.99 -21.16 -6.49
N ASP A 605 22.42 -22.36 -6.52
CA ASP A 605 21.98 -22.97 -7.76
C ASP A 605 20.71 -22.29 -8.29
N PHE A 606 20.49 -22.36 -9.60
CA PHE A 606 19.31 -21.83 -10.27
C PHE A 606 19.00 -22.67 -11.48
N TYR A 607 17.90 -23.42 -11.45
CA TYR A 607 17.62 -24.52 -12.37
C TYR A 607 18.78 -25.50 -12.42
N ASP A 608 19.47 -25.64 -13.55
CA ASP A 608 20.65 -26.49 -13.76
C ASP A 608 21.98 -25.71 -13.83
N GLY A 609 21.92 -24.40 -13.54
CA GLY A 609 23.07 -23.52 -13.45
C GLY A 609 23.23 -22.86 -12.10
N ARG A 610 23.79 -21.66 -12.09
CA ARG A 610 24.00 -20.83 -10.89
C ARG A 610 23.57 -19.39 -11.13
N LEU A 611 23.02 -18.77 -10.12
CA LEU A 611 22.63 -17.36 -10.15
C LEU A 611 23.16 -16.64 -8.90
N THR A 612 23.84 -15.53 -9.13
CA THR A 612 24.21 -14.57 -8.10
C THR A 612 23.40 -13.30 -8.32
N GLN A 613 22.64 -12.87 -7.32
CA GLN A 613 21.89 -11.62 -7.35
C GLN A 613 22.41 -10.71 -6.23
N THR A 614 22.63 -9.47 -6.54
CA THR A 614 23.04 -8.46 -5.59
C THR A 614 22.13 -7.26 -5.71
N ASP A 615 21.60 -6.82 -4.60
CA ASP A 615 20.76 -5.66 -4.48
C ASP A 615 21.34 -4.76 -3.38
N ALA A 616 21.57 -3.50 -3.67
CA ALA A 616 22.11 -2.56 -2.71
C ALA A 616 21.44 -1.20 -2.88
N PHE A 617 21.12 -0.57 -1.78
CA PHE A 617 20.60 0.79 -1.81
C PHE A 617 21.35 1.71 -0.86
N VAL A 618 21.33 2.99 -1.20
CA VAL A 618 21.74 4.08 -0.35
C VAL A 618 20.67 5.15 -0.39
N ASN A 619 20.05 5.42 0.75
CA ASN A 619 19.24 6.62 0.93
C ASN A 619 20.10 7.65 1.66
N TRP A 620 20.01 8.92 1.26
CA TRP A 620 20.61 10.01 2.02
C TRP A 620 19.71 11.22 2.03
N ASP A 621 19.51 11.71 3.25
CA ASP A 621 18.62 12.79 3.58
C ASP A 621 19.44 13.99 4.07
N VAL A 622 19.30 15.12 3.42
CA VAL A 622 20.06 16.32 3.74
C VAL A 622 19.17 17.55 3.78
N LEU A 623 19.70 18.62 4.36
CA LEU A 623 19.00 19.89 4.46
C LEU A 623 17.66 19.80 5.23
N LYS A 624 17.60 18.95 6.27
CA LYS A 624 16.42 18.78 7.14
C LYS A 624 15.15 18.44 6.33
N GLY A 625 15.21 17.39 5.52
CA GLY A 625 14.09 16.90 4.72
C GLY A 625 13.83 17.64 3.40
N HIS A 626 14.64 18.69 3.08
CA HIS A 626 14.51 19.35 1.78
C HIS A 626 15.05 18.53 0.60
N LEU A 627 15.99 17.61 0.84
CA LEU A 627 16.54 16.77 -0.21
C LEU A 627 16.61 15.32 0.27
N HIS A 628 15.79 14.48 -0.32
CA HIS A 628 15.79 13.03 -0.19
C HIS A 628 16.31 12.41 -1.48
N GLN A 629 17.28 11.50 -1.39
CA GLN A 629 17.84 10.79 -2.53
C GLN A 629 17.92 9.29 -2.23
N ARG A 630 17.59 8.45 -3.22
CA ARG A 630 17.76 7.00 -3.16
C ARG A 630 18.47 6.51 -4.41
N LEU A 631 19.62 5.86 -4.23
CA LEU A 631 20.29 5.09 -5.27
C LEU A 631 20.05 3.61 -5.00
N GLU A 632 19.60 2.88 -6.00
CA GLU A 632 19.41 1.44 -5.96
C GLU A 632 20.13 0.77 -7.12
N LEU A 633 20.88 -0.30 -6.81
CA LEU A 633 21.72 -1.03 -7.75
C LEU A 633 21.40 -2.51 -7.66
N GLN A 634 20.74 -3.04 -8.68
CA GLN A 634 20.46 -4.46 -8.78
C GLN A 634 21.31 -5.08 -9.89
N ASN A 635 21.95 -6.21 -9.60
CA ASN A 635 22.73 -6.98 -10.58
C ASN A 635 22.49 -8.47 -10.39
N ASP A 636 22.10 -9.15 -11.46
CA ASP A 636 21.83 -10.58 -11.54
C ASP A 636 22.78 -11.23 -12.54
N TYR A 637 23.61 -12.14 -12.07
CA TYR A 637 24.61 -12.85 -12.89
C TYR A 637 24.27 -14.33 -12.96
N GLY A 638 23.75 -14.78 -14.11
CA GLY A 638 23.44 -16.17 -14.39
C GLY A 638 24.57 -16.87 -15.15
N ARG A 639 24.90 -18.10 -14.71
CA ARG A 639 25.78 -19.03 -15.41
C ARG A 639 25.03 -20.33 -15.63
N MET A 640 24.49 -20.48 -16.84
CA MET A 640 23.64 -21.60 -17.21
C MET A 640 24.34 -22.45 -18.25
N PRO A 641 24.02 -23.76 -18.41
CA PRO A 641 24.48 -24.58 -19.52
C PRO A 641 24.15 -23.98 -20.89
N GLU A 642 23.00 -23.29 -21.00
CA GLU A 642 22.49 -22.67 -22.23
C GLU A 642 23.16 -21.34 -22.57
N GLY A 643 23.88 -20.73 -21.62
CA GLY A 643 24.54 -19.45 -21.76
C GLY A 643 24.68 -18.68 -20.47
N ASN A 644 25.52 -17.65 -20.49
CA ASN A 644 25.66 -16.73 -19.36
C ASN A 644 24.87 -15.46 -19.64
N PHE A 645 24.31 -14.88 -18.60
CA PHE A 645 23.64 -13.58 -18.69
C PHE A 645 24.00 -12.66 -17.49
N ALA A 646 23.85 -11.37 -17.72
CA ALA A 646 23.94 -10.36 -16.68
C ALA A 646 22.81 -9.35 -16.89
N VAL A 647 21.89 -9.28 -15.95
CA VAL A 647 20.83 -8.26 -15.92
C VAL A 647 21.18 -7.22 -14.86
N ARG A 648 21.08 -5.94 -15.20
CA ARG A 648 21.42 -4.82 -14.33
C ARG A 648 20.33 -3.78 -14.40
N LEU A 649 19.87 -3.36 -13.24
CA LEU A 649 18.91 -2.27 -13.08
C LEU A 649 19.46 -1.27 -12.08
N TYR A 650 19.67 -0.03 -12.53
CA TYR A 650 20.16 1.07 -11.70
C TYR A 650 19.12 2.16 -11.68
N GLN A 651 18.77 2.61 -10.48
CA GLN A 651 17.72 3.60 -10.24
C GLN A 651 18.21 4.69 -9.31
N LEU A 652 17.99 5.93 -9.68
CA LEU A 652 18.27 7.10 -8.85
C LEU A 652 16.99 7.91 -8.72
N GLN A 653 16.51 8.02 -7.51
CA GLN A 653 15.36 8.85 -7.14
C GLN A 653 15.86 10.07 -6.40
N ASN A 654 15.28 11.23 -6.68
CA ASN A 654 15.56 12.49 -6.01
C ASN A 654 14.24 13.19 -5.72
N VAL A 655 14.05 13.63 -4.51
CA VAL A 655 12.96 14.53 -4.13
C VAL A 655 13.56 15.79 -3.53
N PHE A 656 13.41 16.91 -4.22
CA PHE A 656 13.76 18.21 -3.69
C PHE A 656 12.49 18.95 -3.27
N ALA A 657 12.31 19.13 -1.98
CA ALA A 657 11.20 19.83 -1.39
C ALA A 657 11.60 21.30 -1.09
N PHE A 658 11.09 22.24 -1.88
CA PHE A 658 11.17 23.65 -1.52
C PHE A 658 10.31 23.96 -0.28
N SER A 659 9.20 23.23 -0.18
CA SER A 659 8.27 23.16 0.96
C SER A 659 7.39 21.93 0.79
N PRO A 660 6.58 21.51 1.79
CA PRO A 660 5.63 20.40 1.63
C PRO A 660 4.62 20.61 0.47
N ARG A 661 4.47 21.85 -0.02
CA ARG A 661 3.57 22.21 -1.12
C ARG A 661 4.25 22.40 -2.48
N LEU A 662 5.57 22.44 -2.54
CA LEU A 662 6.32 22.63 -3.79
C LEU A 662 7.48 21.62 -3.82
N LEU A 663 7.29 20.59 -4.63
CA LEU A 663 8.17 19.43 -4.72
C LEU A 663 8.67 19.23 -6.15
N LEU A 664 9.94 18.92 -6.29
CA LEU A 664 10.56 18.49 -7.55
C LEU A 664 11.02 17.04 -7.37
N PHE A 665 10.39 16.14 -8.10
CA PHE A 665 10.77 14.75 -8.19
C PHE A 665 11.65 14.53 -9.42
N GLY A 666 12.71 13.77 -9.27
CA GLY A 666 13.56 13.31 -10.36
C GLY A 666 13.77 11.81 -10.25
N TYR A 667 13.54 11.09 -11.31
CA TYR A 667 13.76 9.65 -11.40
C TYR A 667 14.58 9.34 -12.64
N LEU A 668 15.69 8.65 -12.45
CA LEU A 668 16.55 8.16 -13.53
C LEU A 668 16.73 6.66 -13.36
N GLN A 669 16.49 5.90 -14.41
CA GLN A 669 16.66 4.45 -14.39
C GLN A 669 17.40 3.99 -15.63
N TYR A 670 18.25 3.00 -15.47
CA TYR A 670 18.95 2.30 -16.53
C TYR A 670 18.77 0.80 -16.42
N ASP A 671 18.42 0.16 -17.51
CA ASP A 671 18.25 -1.28 -17.64
C ASP A 671 19.05 -1.78 -18.86
N ASN A 672 19.94 -2.72 -18.61
CA ASN A 672 20.78 -3.25 -19.68
C ASN A 672 20.08 -4.34 -20.51
N ASP A 673 18.95 -4.89 -20.07
CA ASP A 673 18.18 -5.90 -20.82
C ASP A 673 17.41 -5.22 -21.96
N SER A 674 16.62 -4.18 -21.65
CA SER A 674 15.98 -3.33 -22.67
C SER A 674 16.98 -2.37 -23.33
N ARG A 675 18.15 -2.15 -22.72
CA ARG A 675 19.18 -1.17 -23.12
C ARG A 675 18.67 0.27 -23.11
N GLU A 676 17.72 0.54 -22.27
CA GLU A 676 17.10 1.85 -22.16
C GLU A 676 17.54 2.59 -20.90
N MET A 677 17.68 3.88 -21.05
CA MET A 677 17.77 4.82 -19.94
C MET A 677 16.56 5.73 -19.97
N GLY A 678 15.80 5.78 -18.89
CA GLY A 678 14.61 6.61 -18.74
C GLY A 678 14.82 7.68 -17.69
N MET A 679 14.36 8.89 -17.95
CA MET A 679 14.29 10.00 -17.01
C MET A 679 12.85 10.49 -16.87
N ASN A 680 12.40 10.68 -15.64
CA ASN A 680 11.17 11.41 -15.31
C ASN A 680 11.52 12.55 -14.36
N ALA A 681 11.16 13.78 -14.72
CA ALA A 681 11.24 14.93 -13.83
C ALA A 681 9.85 15.54 -13.68
N ARG A 682 9.40 15.69 -12.43
CA ARG A 682 8.05 16.18 -12.12
C ARG A 682 8.12 17.27 -11.05
N LEU A 683 7.65 18.46 -11.38
CA LEU A 683 7.38 19.53 -10.42
C LEU A 683 5.89 19.50 -10.07
N ARG A 684 5.59 19.42 -8.76
CA ARG A 684 4.23 19.55 -8.22
C ARG A 684 4.18 20.79 -7.35
N TRP A 685 3.24 21.68 -7.63
CA TRP A 685 2.96 22.83 -6.80
C TRP A 685 1.49 22.84 -6.38
N THR A 686 1.24 22.53 -5.11
CA THR A 686 -0.07 22.63 -4.46
C THR A 686 -0.22 24.03 -3.90
N PHE A 687 -0.74 24.97 -4.71
CA PHE A 687 -0.88 26.36 -4.30
C PHE A 687 -2.04 26.59 -3.31
N ARG A 688 -3.02 25.70 -3.28
CA ARG A 688 -4.06 25.55 -2.24
C ARG A 688 -4.41 24.05 -2.12
N PRO A 689 -4.88 23.55 -0.94
CA PRO A 689 -5.34 22.17 -0.84
C PRO A 689 -6.34 21.83 -1.97
N GLY A 690 -6.11 20.74 -2.68
CA GLY A 690 -6.91 20.31 -3.83
C GLY A 690 -6.63 21.03 -5.17
N ASN A 691 -5.74 22.04 -5.21
CA ASN A 691 -5.40 22.79 -6.42
C ASN A 691 -3.92 22.64 -6.73
N ASP A 692 -3.60 22.02 -7.86
CA ASP A 692 -2.25 21.63 -8.22
C ASP A 692 -1.86 22.13 -9.61
N LEU A 693 -0.58 22.50 -9.76
CA LEU A 693 0.11 22.65 -11.02
C LEU A 693 1.19 21.57 -11.13
N PHE A 694 1.15 20.82 -12.21
CA PHE A 694 2.17 19.82 -12.55
C PHE A 694 2.92 20.26 -13.80
N PHE A 695 4.23 20.11 -13.76
CA PHE A 695 5.11 20.11 -14.93
C PHE A 695 5.82 18.75 -14.94
N VAL A 696 5.68 18.00 -16.01
CA VAL A 696 6.26 16.65 -16.15
C VAL A 696 7.12 16.63 -17.40
N TRP A 697 8.33 16.12 -17.28
CA TRP A 697 9.24 15.90 -18.39
C TRP A 697 9.76 14.46 -18.35
N ASN A 698 9.37 13.68 -19.35
CA ASN A 698 9.86 12.33 -19.58
C ASN A 698 10.83 12.36 -20.75
N ARG A 699 11.95 11.66 -20.61
CA ARG A 699 12.92 11.47 -21.68
C ARG A 699 13.43 10.06 -21.66
N SER A 700 13.55 9.42 -22.83
CA SER A 700 14.16 8.12 -22.98
C SER A 700 15.35 8.16 -23.95
N TRP A 701 16.30 7.27 -23.70
CA TRP A 701 17.45 6.98 -24.53
C TRP A 701 17.58 5.48 -24.69
N VAL A 702 18.05 5.06 -25.86
CA VAL A 702 18.37 3.66 -26.15
C VAL A 702 19.86 3.52 -26.47
N HIS A 703 20.47 2.42 -26.06
CA HIS A 703 21.84 2.08 -26.46
C HIS A 703 21.79 1.28 -27.78
N PRO A 704 22.24 1.85 -28.91
CA PRO A 704 22.29 1.15 -30.19
C PRO A 704 23.21 -0.08 -30.18
N LEU A 705 22.82 -1.14 -30.88
CA LEU A 705 23.57 -2.41 -30.93
C LEU A 705 24.96 -2.27 -31.52
N ASP A 706 25.16 -1.35 -32.47
CA ASP A 706 26.34 -1.22 -33.31
C ASP A 706 27.29 -0.10 -32.83
N GLU A 707 27.04 0.53 -31.72
CA GLU A 707 27.82 1.66 -31.19
C GLU A 707 28.58 1.29 -29.91
N GLY A 708 29.60 2.09 -29.56
CA GLY A 708 30.47 1.83 -28.41
C GLY A 708 29.72 1.84 -27.06
N PRO A 709 30.33 1.32 -25.99
CA PRO A 709 29.63 0.92 -24.75
C PRO A 709 28.96 2.07 -23.95
N PHE A 710 29.12 3.31 -24.32
CA PHE A 710 28.54 4.47 -23.63
C PHE A 710 27.76 5.40 -24.56
N THR A 711 27.42 4.96 -25.79
CA THR A 711 26.62 5.78 -26.72
C THR A 711 25.16 5.61 -26.41
N LEU A 712 24.47 6.71 -26.08
CA LEU A 712 23.03 6.75 -25.86
C LEU A 712 22.38 7.57 -26.97
N ALA A 713 21.55 6.93 -27.77
CA ALA A 713 20.72 7.61 -28.78
C ALA A 713 19.44 8.12 -28.13
N HIS A 714 19.07 9.35 -28.42
CA HIS A 714 17.84 9.95 -27.94
C HIS A 714 16.64 9.30 -28.64
N GLU A 715 15.72 8.72 -27.84
CA GLU A 715 14.57 7.98 -28.34
C GLU A 715 13.29 8.81 -28.32
N SER A 716 12.96 9.41 -27.18
CA SER A 716 11.73 10.21 -27.06
C SER A 716 11.85 11.32 -26.01
N ASP A 717 11.08 12.40 -26.23
CA ASP A 717 10.78 13.45 -25.27
C ASP A 717 9.28 13.61 -25.12
N GLN A 718 8.80 13.75 -23.87
CA GLN A 718 7.44 14.14 -23.56
C GLN A 718 7.47 15.22 -22.48
N VAL A 719 6.89 16.36 -22.78
CA VAL A 719 6.69 17.44 -21.80
C VAL A 719 5.19 17.68 -21.62
N ALA A 720 4.73 17.66 -20.39
CA ALA A 720 3.33 17.91 -20.06
C ALA A 720 3.21 18.99 -18.97
N VAL A 721 2.22 19.86 -19.13
CA VAL A 721 1.81 20.82 -18.10
C VAL A 721 0.34 20.61 -17.84
N LYS A 722 0.00 20.31 -16.57
CA LYS A 722 -1.39 20.09 -16.14
C LYS A 722 -1.70 21.04 -14.99
N ILE A 723 -2.82 21.72 -15.08
CA ILE A 723 -3.37 22.49 -13.97
C ILE A 723 -4.72 21.93 -13.58
N ARG A 724 -4.91 21.69 -12.29
CA ARG A 724 -6.15 21.19 -11.70
C ARG A 724 -6.65 22.16 -10.65
N PHE A 725 -7.94 22.42 -10.69
CA PHE A 725 -8.64 23.18 -9.66
C PHE A 725 -9.69 22.30 -9.02
N ALA A 726 -9.82 22.35 -7.70
CA ALA A 726 -10.92 21.73 -6.97
C ALA A 726 -11.78 22.83 -6.34
N TRP A 727 -13.04 22.85 -6.70
CA TRP A 727 -14.05 23.66 -6.05
C TRP A 727 -14.97 22.76 -5.26
N THR A 728 -15.15 23.06 -3.96
CA THR A 728 -15.99 22.29 -3.03
C THR A 728 -17.10 23.20 -2.52
N GLY A 729 -18.39 22.78 -2.70
CA GLY A 729 -19.58 23.51 -2.30
C GLY A 729 -20.31 22.88 -1.10
#